data_1e6e1572592c8347e72e8ccae8a63761
#
_entry.id   1e6e1572592c8347e72e8ccae8a63761
#
_cell.length_a   1.000
_cell.length_b   1.000
_cell.length_c   1.000
_cell.angle_alpha   90.00
_cell.angle_beta   90.00
_cell.angle_gamma   90.00
#
_symmetry.space_group_name_H-M   'P 1'
#
loop_
_entity.id
_entity.type
_entity.pdbx_description
1 polymer ?
#
loop_
_entity_poly.entity_id
_entity_poly.type
_entity_poly.pdbx_seq_one_letter_code
_entity_poly.pdbx_strand_id
1 'polypeptide(L)'
;MASPAAELRAGEREGLRASLAGDVNAPRPREIIRLLAPFPGRASIVTRIALICALTALVNSAYGTPEAATSAYIVFFLNRPDRVTSVVMSCALFLLVTVIIGIVMVFAIFSIDVPALRVGYMALLSFGLLFVTSASKLRPVGAIVAMIVGFGLDELGLAPVGEAATRGLLYAWLFVSIPIGLAIVMNLLIGPSPRRLACATLARRLKLAAACLTDNADAAGRAAFEASLREGDHQIMTWLKLATLEGSLKPADAAALRQATASTTAILIATDLAASEPAAQLPPASAAPFVDTFMQMAAMLEAGGYPVDITVPAADEKALTPLAAIVLADLRAALAHFAIAPEAPAPAPSPAQEKPARKGFFDADAFTNPDHVRYALKTTAAAMFCYLLYQQLDWQGIHTCFITCYMVSLGTTAETVEKLTLRIAGCLIGAALGTAAIVFVTPMLTTAWQLMALVFAGAWLAGWVAMGSPRIAYAGMQIAFAFFLCVIQGAAPAFDLTLARDRAIGILIGNVVIYLVFTRVWPVSIAGSIDAALAKLVAQWTRIAHATDVATRRTLTATALADYGGLRQNLGLIHYEPSWVRPAPAWIASRRRALTALGALEAPLFLAAGKAGAAGEARLKEIALQLAPEGEATRPAPATSRTDSASAPDIEALLKLIAQRYDRIAASATPAPHEETPPDARP
;
A
#
# COMPACT_ATOMS: atom_id res chain seq x y z
N MET A 1 34.15 21.16 -19.58
CA MET A 1 34.30 21.30 -18.11
C MET A 1 32.93 21.62 -17.55
N ALA A 2 32.35 20.72 -16.79
CA ALA A 2 31.05 20.96 -16.16
C ALA A 2 31.21 22.04 -15.09
N SER A 3 30.24 22.96 -14.98
CA SER A 3 30.23 24.00 -13.98
C SER A 3 30.20 23.42 -12.57
N PRO A 4 30.98 23.97 -11.58
CA PRO A 4 30.95 23.50 -10.19
C PRO A 4 29.55 23.46 -9.57
N ALA A 5 28.62 24.29 -10.03
CA ALA A 5 27.22 24.26 -9.65
C ALA A 5 26.44 23.02 -10.17
N ALA A 6 26.87 22.44 -11.30
CA ALA A 6 26.26 21.21 -11.84
C ALA A 6 26.73 19.98 -11.07
N GLU A 7 27.98 19.95 -10.60
CA GLU A 7 28.52 18.86 -9.77
C GLU A 7 27.93 18.88 -8.35
N LEU A 8 27.76 20.10 -7.75
CA LEU A 8 27.06 20.24 -6.47
C LEU A 8 25.61 19.76 -6.55
N ARG A 9 24.89 20.12 -7.62
CA ARG A 9 23.51 19.67 -7.85
C ARG A 9 23.42 18.17 -8.15
N ALA A 10 24.41 17.59 -8.82
CA ALA A 10 24.50 16.15 -9.04
C ALA A 10 24.74 15.40 -7.72
N GLY A 11 25.62 15.90 -6.86
CA GLY A 11 25.87 15.35 -5.52
C GLY A 11 24.67 15.48 -4.59
N GLU A 12 23.93 16.60 -4.64
CA GLU A 12 22.68 16.77 -3.88
C GLU A 12 21.56 15.84 -4.40
N ARG A 13 21.48 15.63 -5.72
CA ARG A 13 20.53 14.67 -6.34
C ARG A 13 20.87 13.22 -6.01
N GLU A 14 22.16 12.89 -5.95
CA GLU A 14 22.64 11.56 -5.54
C GLU A 14 22.45 11.33 -4.03
N GLY A 15 22.69 12.35 -3.21
CA GLY A 15 22.36 12.34 -1.77
C GLY A 15 20.86 12.23 -1.49
N LEU A 16 20.01 12.87 -2.30
CA LEU A 16 18.56 12.76 -2.21
C LEU A 16 18.08 11.38 -2.66
N ARG A 17 18.66 10.79 -3.71
CA ARG A 17 18.40 9.40 -4.14
C ARG A 17 18.85 8.39 -3.09
N ALA A 18 20.00 8.58 -2.47
CA ALA A 18 20.46 7.75 -1.36
C ALA A 18 19.56 7.90 -0.12
N SER A 19 19.05 9.09 0.16
CA SER A 19 18.07 9.36 1.22
C SER A 19 16.70 8.76 0.90
N LEU A 20 16.29 8.72 -0.36
CA LEU A 20 15.06 8.08 -0.82
C LEU A 20 15.18 6.56 -0.90
N ALA A 21 16.40 6.00 -0.98
CA ALA A 21 16.68 4.57 -0.97
C ALA A 21 16.51 3.92 0.43
N GLY A 22 15.56 4.41 1.22
CA GLY A 22 15.09 3.81 2.48
C GLY A 22 16.19 3.64 3.51
N ASP A 23 16.36 4.62 4.39
CA ASP A 23 17.16 4.42 5.60
C ASP A 23 16.62 3.22 6.37
N VAL A 24 17.45 2.20 6.63
CA VAL A 24 17.10 1.06 7.51
C VAL A 24 16.94 1.54 8.96
N ASN A 25 17.25 2.79 9.21
CA ASN A 25 17.06 3.43 10.50
C ASN A 25 15.57 3.76 10.71
N ALA A 26 15.13 3.70 11.95
CA ALA A 26 13.80 4.14 12.33
C ALA A 26 13.52 5.56 11.78
N PRO A 27 12.31 5.84 11.26
CA PRO A 27 11.99 7.13 10.69
C PRO A 27 12.21 8.25 11.72
N ARG A 28 12.90 9.31 11.31
CA ARG A 28 13.17 10.46 12.17
C ARG A 28 11.84 11.22 12.42
N PRO A 29 11.66 11.88 13.58
CA PRO A 29 10.44 12.64 13.86
C PRO A 29 10.06 13.65 12.77
N ARG A 30 11.06 14.28 12.13
CA ARG A 30 10.84 15.20 10.99
C ARG A 30 10.25 14.52 9.75
N GLU A 31 10.58 13.25 9.52
CA GLU A 31 10.02 12.47 8.41
C GLU A 31 8.58 12.10 8.69
N ILE A 32 8.25 11.73 9.94
CA ILE A 32 6.88 11.47 10.37
C ILE A 32 5.99 12.72 10.17
N ILE A 33 6.49 13.91 10.53
CA ILE A 33 5.77 15.17 10.29
C ILE A 33 5.52 15.41 8.79
N ARG A 34 6.48 15.10 7.92
CA ARG A 34 6.28 15.18 6.47
C ARG A 34 5.19 14.25 5.94
N LEU A 35 4.99 13.07 6.57
CA LEU A 35 3.90 12.15 6.21
C LEU A 35 2.51 12.71 6.57
N LEU A 36 2.44 13.74 7.43
CA LEU A 36 1.22 14.45 7.77
C LEU A 36 0.90 15.60 6.79
N ALA A 37 1.76 15.88 5.82
CA ALA A 37 1.55 16.94 4.84
C ALA A 37 0.23 16.76 4.06
N PRO A 38 -0.49 17.84 3.76
CA PRO A 38 -1.73 17.78 2.98
C PRO A 38 -1.44 17.33 1.54
N PHE A 39 -2.37 16.55 0.97
CA PHE A 39 -2.39 16.23 -0.45
C PHE A 39 -3.83 16.36 -0.99
N PRO A 40 -4.02 16.59 -2.30
CA PRO A 40 -5.35 16.76 -2.89
C PRO A 40 -6.29 15.59 -2.59
N GLY A 41 -7.50 15.88 -2.13
CA GLY A 41 -8.53 14.88 -1.80
C GLY A 41 -8.49 14.36 -0.36
N ARG A 42 -7.39 14.51 0.40
CA ARG A 42 -7.28 14.01 1.78
C ARG A 42 -8.35 14.61 2.70
N ALA A 43 -8.52 15.94 2.69
CA ALA A 43 -9.51 16.60 3.52
C ALA A 43 -10.94 16.12 3.22
N SER A 44 -11.28 15.90 1.95
CA SER A 44 -12.61 15.43 1.53
C SER A 44 -12.93 14.05 2.08
N ILE A 45 -12.00 13.08 1.95
CA ILE A 45 -12.22 11.72 2.48
C ILE A 45 -12.28 11.72 4.01
N VAL A 46 -11.41 12.49 4.67
CA VAL A 46 -11.38 12.60 6.14
C VAL A 46 -12.66 13.22 6.67
N THR A 47 -13.16 14.30 6.06
CA THR A 47 -14.41 14.94 6.44
C THR A 47 -15.60 14.00 6.27
N ARG A 48 -15.63 13.22 5.19
CA ARG A 48 -16.68 12.22 4.96
C ARG A 48 -16.65 11.12 6.04
N ILE A 49 -15.48 10.58 6.37
CA ILE A 49 -15.33 9.59 7.45
C ILE A 49 -15.78 10.17 8.78
N ALA A 50 -15.32 11.37 9.14
CA ALA A 50 -15.66 12.03 10.39
C ALA A 50 -17.17 12.29 10.51
N LEU A 51 -17.82 12.68 9.40
CA LEU A 51 -19.28 12.90 9.37
C LEU A 51 -20.03 11.58 9.58
N ILE A 52 -19.62 10.48 8.93
CA ILE A 52 -20.25 9.18 9.13
C ILE A 52 -20.05 8.69 10.58
N CYS A 53 -18.86 8.88 11.17
CA CYS A 53 -18.60 8.54 12.57
C CYS A 53 -19.52 9.33 13.53
N ALA A 54 -19.69 10.63 13.31
CA ALA A 54 -20.55 11.48 14.12
C ALA A 54 -22.03 11.07 14.01
N LEU A 55 -22.51 10.79 12.79
CA LEU A 55 -23.86 10.27 12.56
C LEU A 55 -24.06 8.89 13.21
N THR A 56 -23.06 8.02 13.11
CA THR A 56 -23.10 6.69 13.76
C THR A 56 -23.21 6.84 15.28
N ALA A 57 -22.43 7.73 15.88
CA ALA A 57 -22.52 8.00 17.30
C ALA A 57 -23.90 8.55 17.71
N LEU A 58 -24.47 9.45 16.90
CA LEU A 58 -25.82 9.98 17.13
C LEU A 58 -26.88 8.87 17.12
N VAL A 59 -26.88 8.03 16.08
CA VAL A 59 -27.85 6.93 15.94
C VAL A 59 -27.71 5.94 17.11
N ASN A 60 -26.47 5.56 17.44
CA ASN A 60 -26.22 4.66 18.56
C ASN A 60 -26.68 5.26 19.92
N SER A 61 -26.45 6.55 20.13
CA SER A 61 -26.95 7.24 21.35
C SER A 61 -28.47 7.30 21.38
N ALA A 62 -29.14 7.56 20.25
CA ALA A 62 -30.58 7.63 20.16
C ALA A 62 -31.28 6.27 20.41
N TYR A 63 -30.69 5.17 19.97
CA TYR A 63 -31.22 3.82 20.15
C TYR A 63 -30.65 3.09 21.37
N GLY A 64 -29.72 3.69 22.10
CA GLY A 64 -29.08 3.06 23.28
C GLY A 64 -28.31 1.77 22.95
N THR A 65 -27.71 1.69 21.75
CA THR A 65 -27.01 0.47 21.34
C THR A 65 -25.70 0.31 22.10
N PRO A 66 -25.36 -0.91 22.55
CA PRO A 66 -24.08 -1.18 23.17
C PRO A 66 -22.93 -1.01 22.15
N GLU A 67 -21.71 -0.87 22.64
CA GLU A 67 -20.47 -0.83 21.81
C GLU A 67 -20.47 0.29 20.75
N ALA A 68 -21.04 1.46 21.04
CA ALA A 68 -21.12 2.59 20.11
C ALA A 68 -19.73 3.07 19.61
N ALA A 69 -18.68 2.93 20.43
CA ALA A 69 -17.30 3.23 20.06
C ALA A 69 -16.78 2.32 18.94
N THR A 70 -17.01 1.02 19.07
CA THR A 70 -16.64 0.01 18.06
C THR A 70 -17.43 0.23 16.77
N SER A 71 -18.72 0.59 16.89
CA SER A 71 -19.57 0.95 15.75
C SER A 71 -18.99 2.13 14.96
N ALA A 72 -18.62 3.23 15.62
CA ALA A 72 -17.99 4.37 14.97
C ALA A 72 -16.61 4.02 14.36
N TYR A 73 -15.86 3.12 14.98
CA TYR A 73 -14.55 2.68 14.47
C TYR A 73 -14.66 1.88 13.17
N ILE A 74 -15.70 1.07 12.99
CA ILE A 74 -15.94 0.28 11.77
C ILE A 74 -15.98 1.17 10.51
N VAL A 75 -16.41 2.41 10.64
CA VAL A 75 -16.47 3.39 9.54
C VAL A 75 -15.13 3.57 8.83
N PHE A 76 -14.00 3.50 9.56
CA PHE A 76 -12.66 3.62 9.00
C PHE A 76 -12.30 2.48 8.03
N PHE A 77 -12.88 1.30 8.20
CA PHE A 77 -12.66 0.15 7.32
C PHE A 77 -13.55 0.17 6.09
N LEU A 78 -14.73 0.79 6.17
CA LEU A 78 -15.73 0.81 5.11
C LEU A 78 -15.40 1.84 4.02
N ASN A 79 -14.79 2.97 4.40
CA ASN A 79 -14.63 4.09 3.50
C ASN A 79 -13.33 4.02 2.70
N ARG A 80 -13.49 4.01 1.39
CA ARG A 80 -12.44 4.08 0.38
C ARG A 80 -12.48 5.44 -0.34
N PRO A 81 -11.45 5.78 -1.13
CA PRO A 81 -11.47 7.04 -1.88
C PRO A 81 -12.73 7.21 -2.73
N ASP A 82 -13.16 6.18 -3.45
CA ASP A 82 -14.32 6.19 -4.34
C ASP A 82 -15.59 5.60 -3.69
N ARG A 83 -16.74 6.08 -4.17
CA ARG A 83 -18.05 5.66 -3.65
C ARG A 83 -18.39 4.21 -3.97
N VAL A 84 -18.01 3.69 -5.15
CA VAL A 84 -18.38 2.34 -5.59
C VAL A 84 -17.68 1.29 -4.72
N THR A 85 -16.36 1.42 -4.54
CA THR A 85 -15.63 0.51 -3.65
C THR A 85 -16.15 0.59 -2.21
N SER A 86 -16.46 1.80 -1.71
CA SER A 86 -17.01 1.98 -0.36
C SER A 86 -18.35 1.27 -0.20
N VAL A 87 -19.27 1.39 -1.16
CA VAL A 87 -20.59 0.74 -1.12
C VAL A 87 -20.45 -0.78 -1.25
N VAL A 88 -19.65 -1.26 -2.21
CA VAL A 88 -19.41 -2.70 -2.41
C VAL A 88 -18.78 -3.34 -1.17
N MET A 89 -17.77 -2.69 -0.58
CA MET A 89 -17.14 -3.17 0.67
C MET A 89 -18.13 -3.17 1.83
N SER A 90 -19.00 -2.16 1.94
CA SER A 90 -20.05 -2.08 2.95
C SER A 90 -21.05 -3.23 2.80
N CYS A 91 -21.54 -3.49 1.60
CA CYS A 91 -22.45 -4.61 1.32
C CYS A 91 -21.77 -5.98 1.58
N ALA A 92 -20.51 -6.13 1.16
CA ALA A 92 -19.76 -7.36 1.38
C ALA A 92 -19.52 -7.61 2.88
N LEU A 93 -19.18 -6.56 3.65
CA LEU A 93 -19.02 -6.69 5.10
C LEU A 93 -20.35 -7.00 5.79
N PHE A 94 -21.44 -6.39 5.37
CA PHE A 94 -22.79 -6.70 5.89
C PHE A 94 -23.16 -8.18 5.73
N LEU A 95 -22.97 -8.72 4.51
CA LEU A 95 -23.22 -10.13 4.25
C LEU A 95 -22.28 -11.04 5.06
N LEU A 96 -21.00 -10.68 5.12
CA LEU A 96 -20.00 -11.44 5.87
C LEU A 96 -20.36 -11.50 7.36
N VAL A 97 -20.68 -10.35 7.98
CA VAL A 97 -21.06 -10.30 9.41
C VAL A 97 -22.34 -11.07 9.67
N THR A 98 -23.33 -11.00 8.78
CA THR A 98 -24.57 -11.78 8.90
C THR A 98 -24.27 -13.28 8.90
N VAL A 99 -23.41 -13.77 8.00
CA VAL A 99 -22.99 -15.18 7.96
C VAL A 99 -22.22 -15.56 9.22
N ILE A 100 -21.28 -14.70 9.67
CA ILE A 100 -20.48 -14.97 10.88
C ILE A 100 -21.37 -15.09 12.11
N ILE A 101 -22.33 -14.17 12.31
CA ILE A 101 -23.27 -14.23 13.43
C ILE A 101 -24.11 -15.50 13.37
N GLY A 102 -24.56 -15.90 12.18
CA GLY A 102 -25.23 -17.18 11.99
C GLY A 102 -24.37 -18.38 12.39
N ILE A 103 -23.08 -18.38 12.03
CA ILE A 103 -22.13 -19.43 12.45
C ILE A 103 -21.96 -19.44 13.97
N VAL A 104 -21.71 -18.26 14.58
CA VAL A 104 -21.56 -18.12 16.03
C VAL A 104 -22.81 -18.64 16.75
N MET A 105 -24.00 -18.30 16.25
CA MET A 105 -25.28 -18.77 16.81
C MET A 105 -25.42 -20.29 16.78
N VAL A 106 -25.05 -20.94 15.68
CA VAL A 106 -25.05 -22.40 15.57
C VAL A 106 -24.11 -23.03 16.60
N PHE A 107 -22.88 -22.58 16.71
CA PHE A 107 -21.91 -23.09 17.68
C PHE A 107 -22.33 -22.77 19.13
N ALA A 108 -22.97 -21.64 19.36
CA ALA A 108 -23.49 -21.23 20.66
C ALA A 108 -24.53 -22.24 21.19
N ILE A 109 -25.46 -22.71 20.33
CA ILE A 109 -26.49 -23.68 20.71
C ILE A 109 -25.88 -24.95 21.35
N PHE A 110 -24.71 -25.38 20.87
CA PHE A 110 -24.03 -26.57 21.35
C PHE A 110 -23.07 -26.34 22.52
N SER A 111 -22.69 -25.07 22.79
CA SER A 111 -21.58 -24.74 23.71
C SER A 111 -21.93 -23.84 24.86
N ILE A 112 -23.16 -23.29 24.93
CA ILE A 112 -23.53 -22.29 25.92
C ILE A 112 -23.46 -22.85 27.33
N ASP A 113 -23.95 -24.13 27.50
CA ASP A 113 -24.02 -24.82 28.79
C ASP A 113 -22.71 -25.53 29.14
N VAL A 114 -21.76 -25.66 28.23
CA VAL A 114 -20.52 -26.41 28.41
C VAL A 114 -19.29 -25.56 28.13
N PRO A 115 -18.72 -24.87 29.15
CA PRO A 115 -17.60 -23.97 28.98
C PRO A 115 -16.40 -24.57 28.28
N ALA A 116 -16.05 -25.85 28.57
CA ALA A 116 -14.93 -26.52 27.95
C ALA A 116 -15.14 -26.71 26.42
N LEU A 117 -16.38 -27.03 26.00
CA LEU A 117 -16.71 -27.15 24.58
C LEU A 117 -16.63 -25.81 23.86
N ARG A 118 -17.09 -24.73 24.53
CA ARG A 118 -16.97 -23.36 24.01
C ARG A 118 -15.52 -22.96 23.76
N VAL A 119 -14.63 -23.18 24.74
CA VAL A 119 -13.19 -22.91 24.60
C VAL A 119 -12.60 -23.77 23.48
N GLY A 120 -13.01 -25.04 23.37
CA GLY A 120 -12.61 -25.93 22.29
C GLY A 120 -13.00 -25.38 20.91
N TYR A 121 -14.25 -24.92 20.75
CA TYR A 121 -14.69 -24.30 19.50
C TYR A 121 -13.98 -22.99 19.21
N MET A 122 -13.74 -22.13 20.19
CA MET A 122 -12.93 -20.92 20.02
C MET A 122 -11.55 -21.23 19.46
N ALA A 123 -10.86 -22.22 20.03
CA ALA A 123 -9.52 -22.62 19.57
C ALA A 123 -9.56 -23.26 18.16
N LEU A 124 -10.49 -24.18 17.91
CA LEU A 124 -10.60 -24.89 16.64
C LEU A 124 -10.97 -23.96 15.48
N LEU A 125 -11.99 -23.11 15.68
CA LEU A 125 -12.43 -22.17 14.66
C LEU A 125 -11.38 -21.08 14.41
N SER A 126 -10.72 -20.58 15.47
CA SER A 126 -9.59 -19.67 15.32
C SER A 126 -8.48 -20.27 14.48
N PHE A 127 -8.04 -21.48 14.80
CA PHE A 127 -7.00 -22.17 14.04
C PHE A 127 -7.40 -22.38 12.58
N GLY A 128 -8.59 -22.90 12.33
CA GLY A 128 -9.08 -23.18 10.97
C GLY A 128 -9.21 -21.90 10.12
N LEU A 129 -9.81 -20.85 10.68
CA LEU A 129 -9.97 -19.57 9.99
C LEU A 129 -8.63 -18.86 9.75
N LEU A 130 -7.69 -18.92 10.70
CA LEU A 130 -6.35 -18.36 10.54
C LEU A 130 -5.52 -19.15 9.52
N PHE A 131 -5.66 -20.47 9.48
CA PHE A 131 -5.05 -21.29 8.42
C PHE A 131 -5.58 -20.89 7.04
N VAL A 132 -6.89 -20.80 6.87
CA VAL A 132 -7.53 -20.33 5.63
C VAL A 132 -7.06 -18.90 5.29
N THR A 133 -6.93 -18.02 6.29
CA THR A 133 -6.40 -16.67 6.12
C THR A 133 -4.99 -16.67 5.52
N SER A 134 -4.10 -17.50 6.06
CA SER A 134 -2.72 -17.57 5.62
C SER A 134 -2.55 -18.25 4.26
N ALA A 135 -3.34 -19.29 3.99
CA ALA A 135 -3.21 -20.18 2.84
C ALA A 135 -4.12 -19.81 1.64
N SER A 136 -4.88 -18.70 1.71
CA SER A 136 -5.82 -18.32 0.67
C SER A 136 -5.86 -16.82 0.38
N LYS A 137 -6.66 -16.46 -0.62
CA LYS A 137 -6.91 -15.06 -0.99
C LYS A 137 -7.71 -14.25 0.04
N LEU A 138 -8.15 -14.86 1.14
CA LEU A 138 -8.84 -14.20 2.26
C LEU A 138 -7.91 -13.49 3.24
N ARG A 139 -6.61 -13.41 2.98
CA ARG A 139 -5.60 -12.79 3.86
C ARG A 139 -6.03 -11.51 4.57
N PRO A 140 -6.69 -10.52 3.91
CA PRO A 140 -7.04 -9.28 4.59
C PRO A 140 -8.19 -9.40 5.59
N VAL A 141 -9.06 -10.42 5.44
CA VAL A 141 -10.36 -10.49 6.12
C VAL A 141 -10.44 -11.63 7.13
N GLY A 142 -9.75 -12.75 6.86
CA GLY A 142 -9.93 -13.98 7.63
C GLY A 142 -9.51 -13.86 9.10
N ALA A 143 -8.48 -13.07 9.44
CA ALA A 143 -8.09 -12.82 10.83
C ALA A 143 -9.17 -12.03 11.58
N ILE A 144 -9.84 -11.10 10.92
CA ILE A 144 -10.97 -10.34 11.49
C ILE A 144 -12.15 -11.27 11.73
N VAL A 145 -12.43 -12.19 10.80
CA VAL A 145 -13.48 -13.21 10.96
C VAL A 145 -13.18 -14.11 12.17
N ALA A 146 -11.94 -14.61 12.28
CA ALA A 146 -11.51 -15.44 13.41
C ALA A 146 -11.66 -14.69 14.75
N MET A 147 -11.30 -13.42 14.77
CA MET A 147 -11.48 -12.54 15.92
C MET A 147 -12.96 -12.42 16.32
N ILE A 148 -13.84 -12.13 15.36
CA ILE A 148 -15.27 -11.92 15.63
C ILE A 148 -15.92 -13.21 16.13
N VAL A 149 -15.58 -14.35 15.55
CA VAL A 149 -16.08 -15.67 15.99
C VAL A 149 -15.60 -15.98 17.41
N GLY A 150 -14.29 -15.81 17.67
CA GLY A 150 -13.72 -16.10 18.98
C GLY A 150 -14.30 -15.18 20.06
N PHE A 151 -14.36 -13.86 19.79
CA PHE A 151 -14.91 -12.87 20.72
C PHE A 151 -16.44 -13.07 20.94
N GLY A 152 -17.19 -13.38 19.87
CA GLY A 152 -18.61 -13.64 20.00
C GLY A 152 -18.92 -14.87 20.87
N LEU A 153 -18.12 -15.94 20.77
CA LEU A 153 -18.26 -17.11 21.66
C LEU A 153 -17.84 -16.82 23.10
N ASP A 154 -16.88 -15.91 23.33
CA ASP A 154 -16.48 -15.45 24.65
C ASP A 154 -17.61 -14.67 25.34
N GLU A 155 -18.14 -13.65 24.69
CA GLU A 155 -19.23 -12.81 25.20
C GLU A 155 -20.50 -13.61 25.51
N LEU A 156 -20.79 -14.64 24.72
CA LEU A 156 -21.90 -15.54 24.97
C LEU A 156 -21.76 -16.31 26.30
N GLY A 157 -20.53 -16.51 26.78
CA GLY A 157 -20.27 -17.15 28.06
C GLY A 157 -20.65 -16.30 29.28
N LEU A 158 -20.84 -15.03 29.08
CA LEU A 158 -21.27 -14.08 30.14
C LEU A 158 -22.82 -13.99 30.20
N ALA A 159 -23.53 -14.52 29.20
CA ALA A 159 -24.97 -14.44 29.15
C ALA A 159 -25.62 -15.42 30.16
N PRO A 160 -26.47 -14.92 31.08
CA PRO A 160 -27.06 -15.76 32.15
C PRO A 160 -28.09 -16.75 31.63
N VAL A 161 -28.70 -16.50 30.46
CA VAL A 161 -29.73 -17.33 29.85
C VAL A 161 -29.63 -17.26 28.32
N GLY A 162 -30.09 -18.28 27.62
CA GLY A 162 -30.03 -18.37 26.15
C GLY A 162 -30.73 -17.20 25.42
N GLU A 163 -31.80 -16.66 25.99
CA GLU A 163 -32.47 -15.48 25.44
C GLU A 163 -31.57 -14.25 25.47
N ALA A 164 -30.83 -14.03 26.56
CA ALA A 164 -29.89 -12.91 26.66
C ALA A 164 -28.73 -13.06 25.65
N ALA A 165 -28.26 -14.29 25.43
CA ALA A 165 -27.26 -14.60 24.41
C ALA A 165 -27.76 -14.27 23.00
N THR A 166 -28.98 -14.67 22.65
CA THR A 166 -29.61 -14.39 21.35
C THR A 166 -29.78 -12.88 21.14
N ARG A 167 -30.28 -12.18 22.15
CA ARG A 167 -30.40 -10.71 22.10
C ARG A 167 -29.05 -10.04 21.94
N GLY A 168 -28.01 -10.48 22.67
CA GLY A 168 -26.65 -9.99 22.54
C GLY A 168 -26.10 -10.13 21.13
N LEU A 169 -26.29 -11.28 20.48
CA LEU A 169 -25.89 -11.48 19.08
C LEU A 169 -26.65 -10.60 18.09
N LEU A 170 -27.95 -10.37 18.31
CA LEU A 170 -28.74 -9.46 17.49
C LEU A 170 -28.28 -7.99 17.68
N TYR A 171 -27.95 -7.60 18.91
CA TYR A 171 -27.34 -6.28 19.15
C TYR A 171 -25.96 -6.19 18.49
N ALA A 172 -25.14 -7.24 18.52
CA ALA A 172 -23.85 -7.27 17.83
C ALA A 172 -24.03 -7.10 16.31
N TRP A 173 -25.03 -7.72 15.71
CA TRP A 173 -25.37 -7.50 14.31
C TRP A 173 -25.83 -6.05 14.07
N LEU A 174 -26.64 -5.49 14.95
CA LEU A 174 -27.19 -4.14 14.82
C LEU A 174 -26.10 -3.07 14.90
N PHE A 175 -25.18 -3.13 15.88
CA PHE A 175 -24.15 -2.11 16.02
C PHE A 175 -23.14 -2.12 14.85
N VAL A 176 -23.01 -3.24 14.12
CA VAL A 176 -22.23 -3.29 12.86
C VAL A 176 -23.05 -2.80 11.67
N SER A 177 -24.36 -3.09 11.64
CA SER A 177 -25.25 -2.71 10.55
C SER A 177 -25.51 -1.20 10.47
N ILE A 178 -25.58 -0.51 11.58
CA ILE A 178 -25.79 0.95 11.63
C ILE A 178 -24.70 1.73 10.86
N PRO A 179 -23.38 1.58 11.15
CA PRO A 179 -22.35 2.29 10.41
C PRO A 179 -22.29 1.86 8.94
N ILE A 180 -22.60 0.61 8.61
CA ILE A 180 -22.68 0.11 7.24
C ILE A 180 -23.78 0.85 6.46
N GLY A 181 -24.99 0.92 7.02
CA GLY A 181 -26.11 1.62 6.39
C GLY A 181 -25.82 3.10 6.17
N LEU A 182 -25.30 3.78 7.20
CA LEU A 182 -24.88 5.18 7.09
C LEU A 182 -23.75 5.39 6.09
N ALA A 183 -22.75 4.49 6.05
CA ALA A 183 -21.67 4.55 5.08
C ALA A 183 -22.20 4.40 3.64
N ILE A 184 -23.13 3.48 3.38
CA ILE A 184 -23.75 3.33 2.05
C ILE A 184 -24.46 4.63 1.65
N VAL A 185 -25.36 5.14 2.50
CA VAL A 185 -26.12 6.35 2.21
C VAL A 185 -25.20 7.55 1.95
N MET A 186 -24.25 7.78 2.85
CA MET A 186 -23.36 8.93 2.74
C MET A 186 -22.39 8.82 1.54
N ASN A 187 -21.91 7.62 1.20
CA ASN A 187 -21.06 7.44 0.04
C ASN A 187 -21.85 7.61 -1.27
N LEU A 188 -23.12 7.23 -1.32
CA LEU A 188 -23.99 7.48 -2.49
C LEU A 188 -24.27 8.99 -2.66
N LEU A 189 -24.46 9.73 -1.56
CA LEU A 189 -24.79 11.17 -1.60
C LEU A 189 -23.57 12.04 -1.91
N ILE A 190 -22.45 11.84 -1.22
CA ILE A 190 -21.29 12.74 -1.26
C ILE A 190 -19.99 12.07 -1.69
N GLY A 191 -19.98 10.75 -1.96
CA GLY A 191 -18.80 10.03 -2.40
C GLY A 191 -18.40 10.41 -3.84
N PRO A 192 -17.10 10.65 -4.12
CA PRO A 192 -16.64 10.95 -5.46
C PRO A 192 -16.79 9.73 -6.37
N SER A 193 -17.16 9.97 -7.64
CA SER A 193 -17.22 8.90 -8.63
C SER A 193 -15.81 8.38 -8.97
N PRO A 194 -15.67 7.09 -9.30
CA PRO A 194 -14.40 6.51 -9.74
C PRO A 194 -13.82 7.21 -10.97
N ARG A 195 -14.67 7.64 -11.92
CA ARG A 195 -14.27 8.43 -13.10
C ARG A 195 -13.54 9.70 -12.69
N ARG A 196 -14.12 10.48 -11.76
CA ARG A 196 -13.53 11.76 -11.30
C ARG A 196 -12.17 11.55 -10.67
N LEU A 197 -12.00 10.47 -9.88
CA LEU A 197 -10.73 10.16 -9.25
C LEU A 197 -9.66 9.73 -10.27
N ALA A 198 -10.03 8.92 -11.26
CA ALA A 198 -9.15 8.53 -12.35
C ALA A 198 -8.65 9.76 -13.12
N CYS A 199 -9.55 10.63 -13.56
CA CYS A 199 -9.22 11.86 -14.28
C CYS A 199 -8.35 12.80 -13.43
N ALA A 200 -8.68 13.00 -12.15
CA ALA A 200 -7.89 13.84 -11.23
C ALA A 200 -6.48 13.27 -11.02
N THR A 201 -6.32 11.95 -10.97
CA THR A 201 -4.99 11.31 -10.82
C THR A 201 -4.16 11.48 -12.09
N LEU A 202 -4.77 11.30 -13.28
CA LEU A 202 -4.11 11.55 -14.57
C LEU A 202 -3.66 13.00 -14.69
N ALA A 203 -4.55 13.95 -14.34
CA ALA A 203 -4.23 15.38 -14.34
C ALA A 203 -3.06 15.70 -13.39
N ARG A 204 -3.06 15.12 -12.18
CA ARG A 204 -1.95 15.26 -11.22
C ARG A 204 -0.63 14.75 -11.79
N ARG A 205 -0.63 13.59 -12.46
CA ARG A 205 0.56 13.02 -13.10
C ARG A 205 1.14 13.96 -14.15
N LEU A 206 0.29 14.54 -15.01
CA LEU A 206 0.70 15.52 -16.03
C LEU A 206 1.30 16.80 -15.40
N LYS A 207 0.67 17.32 -14.33
CA LYS A 207 1.18 18.49 -13.61
C LYS A 207 2.55 18.23 -12.97
N LEU A 208 2.74 17.05 -12.39
CA LEU A 208 4.03 16.65 -11.79
C LEU A 208 5.10 16.47 -12.87
N ALA A 209 4.76 15.90 -14.03
CA ALA A 209 5.67 15.79 -15.17
C ALA A 209 6.08 17.18 -15.69
N ALA A 210 5.11 18.10 -15.84
CA ALA A 210 5.36 19.48 -16.24
C ALA A 210 6.34 20.19 -15.29
N ALA A 211 6.13 20.08 -13.99
CA ALA A 211 7.01 20.69 -12.98
C ALA A 211 8.44 20.12 -13.02
N CYS A 212 8.58 18.80 -13.24
CA CYS A 212 9.90 18.15 -13.31
C CYS A 212 10.66 18.47 -14.61
N LEU A 213 9.96 18.69 -15.73
CA LEU A 213 10.60 19.06 -17.02
C LEU A 213 11.21 20.45 -16.99
N THR A 214 10.69 21.38 -16.20
CA THR A 214 11.19 22.76 -16.08
C THR A 214 12.21 22.93 -14.96
N ASP A 215 12.59 21.87 -14.26
CA ASP A 215 13.43 21.92 -13.03
C ASP A 215 12.87 22.86 -11.92
N ASN A 216 11.60 23.22 -12.03
CA ASN A 216 10.90 24.06 -11.05
C ASN A 216 10.35 23.27 -9.86
N ALA A 217 10.48 21.93 -9.89
CA ALA A 217 10.05 21.09 -8.81
C ALA A 217 10.98 21.21 -7.61
N ASP A 218 10.44 21.66 -6.48
CA ASP A 218 11.12 21.58 -5.19
C ASP A 218 11.32 20.12 -4.73
N ALA A 219 11.99 19.92 -3.61
CA ALA A 219 12.24 18.57 -3.08
C ALA A 219 10.92 17.80 -2.80
N ALA A 220 9.84 18.48 -2.41
CA ALA A 220 8.54 17.89 -2.18
C ALA A 220 7.86 17.48 -3.49
N GLY A 221 7.94 18.34 -4.53
CA GLY A 221 7.42 18.06 -5.88
C GLY A 221 8.13 16.87 -6.53
N ARG A 222 9.46 16.78 -6.41
CA ARG A 222 10.24 15.64 -6.89
C ARG A 222 9.87 14.33 -6.16
N ALA A 223 9.69 14.39 -4.83
CA ALA A 223 9.23 13.22 -4.07
C ALA A 223 7.82 12.80 -4.45
N ALA A 224 6.92 13.75 -4.72
CA ALA A 224 5.56 13.47 -5.20
C ALA A 224 5.55 12.87 -6.61
N PHE A 225 6.44 13.34 -7.49
CA PHE A 225 6.63 12.77 -8.83
C PHE A 225 7.11 11.31 -8.74
N GLU A 226 8.14 11.03 -7.94
CA GLU A 226 8.65 9.68 -7.75
C GLU A 226 7.57 8.77 -7.14
N ALA A 227 6.84 9.25 -6.12
CA ALA A 227 5.72 8.49 -5.56
C ALA A 227 4.66 8.16 -6.61
N SER A 228 4.31 9.11 -7.48
CA SER A 228 3.35 8.92 -8.56
C SER A 228 3.84 7.93 -9.62
N LEU A 229 5.13 7.94 -9.95
CA LEU A 229 5.75 6.95 -10.85
C LEU A 229 5.67 5.54 -10.25
N ARG A 230 5.89 5.39 -8.92
CA ARG A 230 5.85 4.09 -8.20
C ARG A 230 4.44 3.59 -7.87
N GLU A 231 3.43 4.44 -7.97
CA GLU A 231 2.03 4.06 -7.74
C GLU A 231 1.52 3.06 -8.79
N GLY A 232 2.07 3.09 -10.01
CA GLY A 232 1.66 2.25 -11.15
C GLY A 232 0.23 2.59 -11.59
N ASP A 233 -0.31 1.76 -12.50
CA ASP A 233 -1.60 2.04 -13.15
C ASP A 233 -2.79 1.28 -12.54
N HIS A 234 -2.52 0.33 -11.63
CA HIS A 234 -3.52 -0.60 -11.12
C HIS A 234 -4.75 0.11 -10.51
N GLN A 235 -4.51 1.16 -9.71
CA GLN A 235 -5.60 1.88 -9.06
C GLN A 235 -6.48 2.63 -10.07
N ILE A 236 -5.88 3.30 -11.06
CA ILE A 236 -6.60 4.01 -12.13
C ILE A 236 -7.42 3.01 -12.95
N MET A 237 -6.82 1.89 -13.35
CA MET A 237 -7.51 0.82 -14.09
C MET A 237 -8.68 0.23 -13.31
N THR A 238 -8.54 0.09 -11.99
CA THR A 238 -9.62 -0.35 -11.11
C THR A 238 -10.76 0.66 -11.10
N TRP A 239 -10.47 1.96 -10.96
CA TRP A 239 -11.50 3.01 -11.00
C TRP A 239 -12.20 3.09 -12.36
N LEU A 240 -11.49 2.94 -13.47
CA LEU A 240 -12.10 2.91 -14.80
C LEU A 240 -13.04 1.72 -14.98
N LYS A 241 -12.65 0.53 -14.48
CA LYS A 241 -13.52 -0.64 -14.46
C LYS A 241 -14.78 -0.40 -13.62
N LEU A 242 -14.64 0.16 -12.43
CA LEU A 242 -15.74 0.46 -11.53
C LEU A 242 -16.67 1.55 -12.12
N ALA A 243 -16.12 2.56 -12.77
CA ALA A 243 -16.90 3.60 -13.45
C ALA A 243 -17.74 3.04 -14.60
N THR A 244 -17.22 2.05 -15.33
CA THR A 244 -17.97 1.36 -16.38
C THR A 244 -19.10 0.49 -15.78
N LEU A 245 -18.82 -0.24 -14.68
CA LEU A 245 -19.83 -1.04 -13.99
C LEU A 245 -20.94 -0.19 -13.36
N GLU A 246 -20.59 1.00 -12.86
CA GLU A 246 -21.55 1.97 -12.31
C GLU A 246 -22.41 2.64 -13.41
N GLY A 247 -22.01 2.55 -14.67
CA GLY A 247 -22.66 3.25 -15.79
C GLY A 247 -22.31 4.74 -15.91
N SER A 248 -21.36 5.24 -15.10
CA SER A 248 -20.88 6.64 -15.17
C SER A 248 -19.88 6.88 -16.32
N LEU A 249 -19.43 5.82 -16.97
CA LEU A 249 -18.45 5.86 -18.07
C LEU A 249 -18.86 4.90 -19.19
N LYS A 250 -18.98 5.42 -20.40
CA LYS A 250 -19.25 4.60 -21.60
C LYS A 250 -18.02 3.73 -21.94
N PRO A 251 -18.20 2.56 -22.56
CA PRO A 251 -17.08 1.68 -22.92
C PRO A 251 -16.01 2.34 -23.81
N ALA A 252 -16.42 3.20 -24.75
CA ALA A 252 -15.50 3.95 -25.61
C ALA A 252 -14.64 4.95 -24.81
N ASP A 253 -15.28 5.72 -23.91
CA ASP A 253 -14.57 6.66 -23.05
C ASP A 253 -13.63 5.92 -22.07
N ALA A 254 -14.03 4.73 -21.61
CA ALA A 254 -13.18 3.87 -20.77
C ALA A 254 -11.93 3.38 -21.53
N ALA A 255 -12.08 3.05 -22.81
CA ALA A 255 -10.94 2.69 -23.66
C ALA A 255 -9.99 3.88 -23.85
N ALA A 256 -10.53 5.08 -24.10
CA ALA A 256 -9.76 6.31 -24.21
C ALA A 256 -8.97 6.62 -22.92
N LEU A 257 -9.61 6.53 -21.75
CA LEU A 257 -8.94 6.78 -20.47
C LEU A 257 -7.91 5.71 -20.09
N ARG A 258 -8.09 4.45 -20.52
CA ARG A 258 -7.05 3.41 -20.39
C ARG A 258 -5.83 3.76 -21.24
N GLN A 259 -6.05 4.22 -22.47
CA GLN A 259 -4.98 4.68 -23.35
C GLN A 259 -4.27 5.90 -22.77
N ALA A 260 -5.02 6.87 -22.24
CA ALA A 260 -4.48 8.01 -21.50
C ALA A 260 -3.62 7.59 -20.31
N THR A 261 -4.02 6.56 -19.58
CA THR A 261 -3.24 6.03 -18.46
C THR A 261 -1.88 5.51 -18.92
N ALA A 262 -1.87 4.69 -19.99
CA ALA A 262 -0.62 4.17 -20.56
C ALA A 262 0.28 5.28 -21.12
N SER A 263 -0.30 6.28 -21.80
CA SER A 263 0.45 7.43 -22.32
C SER A 263 1.02 8.30 -21.20
N THR A 264 0.26 8.52 -20.13
CA THR A 264 0.72 9.30 -18.98
C THR A 264 1.87 8.59 -18.26
N THR A 265 1.86 7.26 -18.15
CA THR A 265 2.97 6.49 -17.59
C THR A 265 4.23 6.59 -18.47
N ALA A 266 4.09 6.57 -19.80
CA ALA A 266 5.21 6.82 -20.71
C ALA A 266 5.79 8.24 -20.54
N ILE A 267 4.94 9.25 -20.40
CA ILE A 267 5.36 10.63 -20.09
C ILE A 267 6.16 10.68 -18.78
N LEU A 268 5.68 10.02 -17.71
CA LEU A 268 6.40 9.99 -16.44
C LEU A 268 7.79 9.34 -16.57
N ILE A 269 7.91 8.24 -17.31
CA ILE A 269 9.19 7.55 -17.52
C ILE A 269 10.18 8.42 -18.31
N ALA A 270 9.72 9.05 -19.40
CA ALA A 270 10.55 9.97 -20.19
C ALA A 270 11.00 11.18 -19.38
N THR A 271 10.10 11.73 -18.56
CA THR A 271 10.39 12.84 -17.65
C THR A 271 11.37 12.43 -16.55
N ASP A 272 11.29 11.20 -16.02
CA ASP A 272 12.24 10.69 -15.02
C ASP A 272 13.66 10.59 -15.59
N LEU A 273 13.80 10.14 -16.83
CA LEU A 273 15.11 10.14 -17.49
C LEU A 273 15.63 11.57 -17.69
N ALA A 274 14.81 12.50 -18.18
CA ALA A 274 15.19 13.90 -18.35
C ALA A 274 15.61 14.57 -17.04
N ALA A 275 14.88 14.29 -15.95
CA ALA A 275 15.19 14.85 -14.63
C ALA A 275 16.39 14.20 -13.95
N SER A 276 16.71 12.95 -14.30
CA SER A 276 17.76 12.17 -13.63
C SER A 276 19.11 12.19 -14.33
N GLU A 277 19.13 12.45 -15.63
CA GLU A 277 20.36 12.42 -16.45
C GLU A 277 20.60 13.78 -17.12
N PRO A 278 21.69 14.49 -16.80
CA PRO A 278 21.97 15.79 -17.39
C PRO A 278 22.03 15.79 -18.93
N ALA A 279 22.53 14.68 -19.51
CA ALA A 279 22.61 14.53 -20.97
C ALA A 279 21.24 14.27 -21.63
N ALA A 280 20.21 13.91 -20.86
CA ALA A 280 18.84 13.71 -21.33
C ALA A 280 17.95 14.94 -21.07
N GLN A 281 18.46 15.96 -20.41
CA GLN A 281 17.71 17.17 -20.07
C GLN A 281 17.34 17.94 -21.33
N LEU A 282 16.06 18.33 -21.45
CA LEU A 282 15.59 19.16 -22.55
C LEU A 282 15.93 20.62 -22.33
N PRO A 283 16.41 21.34 -23.35
CA PRO A 283 16.53 22.78 -23.28
C PRO A 283 15.19 23.45 -22.93
N PRO A 284 15.18 24.57 -22.17
CA PRO A 284 13.94 25.22 -21.76
C PRO A 284 13.01 25.57 -22.93
N ALA A 285 13.57 26.00 -24.06
CA ALA A 285 12.81 26.33 -25.27
C ALA A 285 12.07 25.09 -25.85
N SER A 286 12.67 23.90 -25.75
CA SER A 286 12.06 22.65 -26.21
C SER A 286 11.12 22.03 -25.18
N ALA A 287 11.32 22.30 -23.89
CA ALA A 287 10.48 21.79 -22.80
C ALA A 287 9.17 22.60 -22.64
N ALA A 288 9.21 23.93 -22.80
CA ALA A 288 8.08 24.82 -22.55
C ALA A 288 6.80 24.43 -23.30
N PRO A 289 6.80 24.10 -24.61
CA PRO A 289 5.58 23.71 -25.32
C PRO A 289 4.94 22.42 -24.79
N PHE A 290 5.76 21.49 -24.28
CA PHE A 290 5.23 20.25 -23.63
C PHE A 290 4.61 20.56 -22.28
N VAL A 291 5.21 21.44 -21.49
CA VAL A 291 4.66 21.88 -20.20
C VAL A 291 3.29 22.53 -20.40
N ASP A 292 3.16 23.44 -21.37
CA ASP A 292 1.90 24.10 -21.69
C ASP A 292 0.84 23.07 -22.12
N THR A 293 1.22 22.12 -22.97
CA THR A 293 0.33 21.04 -23.41
C THR A 293 -0.11 20.18 -22.22
N PHE A 294 0.81 19.77 -21.34
CA PHE A 294 0.46 18.96 -20.17
C PHE A 294 -0.47 19.70 -19.21
N MET A 295 -0.27 21.00 -19.02
CA MET A 295 -1.13 21.81 -18.15
C MET A 295 -2.53 21.98 -18.75
N GLN A 296 -2.66 22.17 -20.06
CA GLN A 296 -3.95 22.22 -20.76
C GLN A 296 -4.68 20.89 -20.68
N MET A 297 -4.00 19.78 -20.95
CA MET A 297 -4.56 18.43 -20.83
C MET A 297 -5.03 18.13 -19.39
N ALA A 298 -4.24 18.54 -18.41
CA ALA A 298 -4.59 18.37 -17.00
C ALA A 298 -5.85 19.17 -16.63
N ALA A 299 -5.97 20.41 -17.10
CA ALA A 299 -7.16 21.24 -16.88
C ALA A 299 -8.42 20.62 -17.52
N MET A 300 -8.31 20.09 -18.75
CA MET A 300 -9.43 19.40 -19.41
C MET A 300 -9.88 18.15 -18.64
N LEU A 301 -8.94 17.33 -18.17
CA LEU A 301 -9.23 16.13 -17.36
C LEU A 301 -9.88 16.49 -16.01
N GLU A 302 -9.45 17.57 -15.35
CA GLU A 302 -10.06 18.06 -14.11
C GLU A 302 -11.49 18.57 -14.33
N ALA A 303 -11.75 19.18 -15.49
CA ALA A 303 -13.09 19.60 -15.90
C ALA A 303 -14.01 18.42 -16.28
N GLY A 304 -13.49 17.18 -16.31
CA GLY A 304 -14.23 15.96 -16.67
C GLY A 304 -14.30 15.69 -18.17
N GLY A 305 -13.59 16.48 -18.98
CA GLY A 305 -13.41 16.26 -20.43
C GLY A 305 -12.31 15.23 -20.71
N TYR A 306 -12.13 14.95 -22.02
CA TYR A 306 -11.00 14.18 -22.55
C TYR A 306 -10.30 15.02 -23.63
N PRO A 307 -8.98 15.22 -23.54
CA PRO A 307 -8.24 15.97 -24.54
C PRO A 307 -8.15 15.17 -25.85
N VAL A 308 -8.86 15.59 -26.88
CA VAL A 308 -8.89 14.96 -28.21
C VAL A 308 -7.98 15.71 -29.18
N ASP A 309 -8.07 17.03 -29.20
CA ASP A 309 -7.31 17.89 -30.10
C ASP A 309 -5.99 18.31 -29.42
N ILE A 310 -5.01 17.40 -29.41
CA ILE A 310 -3.70 17.67 -28.85
C ILE A 310 -2.76 18.07 -30.00
N THR A 311 -2.29 19.30 -30.00
CA THR A 311 -1.18 19.72 -30.85
C THR A 311 0.14 19.17 -30.31
N VAL A 312 0.76 18.24 -31.07
CA VAL A 312 2.07 17.73 -30.70
C VAL A 312 3.11 18.82 -30.96
N PRO A 313 3.86 19.28 -29.93
CA PRO A 313 4.79 20.36 -30.09
C PRO A 313 5.89 20.04 -31.10
N ALA A 314 6.15 20.99 -32.02
CA ALA A 314 7.32 20.97 -32.86
C ALA A 314 8.51 21.49 -32.04
N ALA A 315 9.61 20.78 -32.02
CA ALA A 315 10.85 21.23 -31.38
C ALA A 315 12.02 21.09 -32.33
N ASP A 316 13.01 21.96 -32.23
CA ASP A 316 14.21 21.91 -33.07
C ASP A 316 15.14 20.81 -32.53
N GLU A 317 15.30 19.75 -33.32
CA GLU A 317 16.11 18.56 -32.95
C GLU A 317 17.61 18.79 -33.15
N LYS A 318 18.00 19.80 -33.92
CA LYS A 318 19.40 20.02 -34.34
C LYS A 318 20.36 20.41 -33.21
N ALA A 319 19.83 20.90 -32.09
CA ALA A 319 20.60 21.30 -30.91
C ALA A 319 20.55 20.31 -29.74
N LEU A 320 19.93 19.14 -29.93
CA LEU A 320 19.72 18.19 -28.84
C LEU A 320 20.86 17.16 -28.75
N THR A 321 21.16 16.75 -27.53
CA THR A 321 21.97 15.54 -27.32
C THR A 321 21.19 14.30 -27.77
N PRO A 322 21.84 13.18 -28.11
CA PRO A 322 21.15 11.96 -28.51
C PRO A 322 20.15 11.46 -27.47
N LEU A 323 20.45 11.58 -26.14
CA LEU A 323 19.54 11.18 -25.08
C LEU A 323 18.34 12.14 -24.95
N ALA A 324 18.53 13.44 -25.10
CA ALA A 324 17.45 14.42 -25.10
C ALA A 324 16.53 14.22 -26.33
N ALA A 325 17.08 13.83 -27.49
CA ALA A 325 16.30 13.51 -28.68
C ALA A 325 15.38 12.29 -28.44
N ILE A 326 15.86 11.25 -27.73
CA ILE A 326 15.02 10.10 -27.35
C ILE A 326 13.88 10.54 -26.43
N VAL A 327 14.17 11.33 -25.38
CA VAL A 327 13.14 11.84 -24.47
C VAL A 327 12.09 12.63 -25.25
N LEU A 328 12.52 13.53 -26.14
CA LEU A 328 11.63 14.31 -26.99
C LEU A 328 10.75 13.43 -27.87
N ALA A 329 11.33 12.43 -28.53
CA ALA A 329 10.61 11.49 -29.38
C ALA A 329 9.57 10.67 -28.59
N ASP A 330 9.92 10.22 -27.38
CA ASP A 330 9.00 9.47 -26.51
C ASP A 330 7.88 10.34 -25.96
N LEU A 331 8.16 11.60 -25.59
CA LEU A 331 7.10 12.54 -25.18
C LEU A 331 6.13 12.82 -26.34
N ARG A 332 6.64 13.02 -27.57
CA ARG A 332 5.82 13.18 -28.77
C ARG A 332 4.97 11.95 -29.07
N ALA A 333 5.56 10.76 -29.01
CA ALA A 333 4.87 9.50 -29.25
C ALA A 333 3.77 9.27 -28.18
N ALA A 334 4.05 9.60 -26.92
CA ALA A 334 3.07 9.49 -25.84
C ALA A 334 1.90 10.46 -26.02
N LEU A 335 2.15 11.71 -26.44
CA LEU A 335 1.11 12.70 -26.77
C LEU A 335 0.31 12.29 -28.02
N ALA A 336 0.96 11.87 -29.08
CA ALA A 336 0.29 11.38 -30.28
C ALA A 336 -0.63 10.19 -29.96
N HIS A 337 -0.14 9.23 -29.17
CA HIS A 337 -0.95 8.10 -28.72
C HIS A 337 -2.10 8.50 -27.81
N PHE A 338 -1.97 9.56 -27.04
CA PHE A 338 -3.06 10.09 -26.22
C PHE A 338 -4.20 10.66 -27.06
N ALA A 339 -3.88 11.32 -28.19
CA ALA A 339 -4.82 11.95 -29.10
C ALA A 339 -5.56 10.94 -30.03
N ILE A 340 -4.97 9.79 -30.31
CA ILE A 340 -5.60 8.78 -31.18
C ILE A 340 -6.83 8.22 -30.49
N ALA A 341 -8.01 8.36 -31.10
CA ALA A 341 -9.20 7.67 -30.64
C ALA A 341 -8.94 6.14 -30.64
N PRO A 342 -9.23 5.44 -29.53
CA PRO A 342 -9.06 4.00 -29.51
C PRO A 342 -9.95 3.41 -30.61
N GLU A 343 -9.35 2.71 -31.55
CA GLU A 343 -10.07 1.88 -32.50
C GLU A 343 -10.99 0.97 -31.71
N ALA A 344 -12.30 0.99 -32.05
CA ALA A 344 -13.24 0.08 -31.40
C ALA A 344 -12.63 -1.32 -31.52
N PRO A 345 -12.46 -2.08 -30.42
CA PRO A 345 -11.80 -3.35 -30.49
C PRO A 345 -12.52 -4.17 -31.54
N ALA A 346 -11.86 -4.39 -32.69
CA ALA A 346 -12.27 -5.44 -33.62
C ALA A 346 -12.46 -6.68 -32.74
N PRO A 347 -13.56 -7.46 -32.91
CA PRO A 347 -13.70 -8.70 -32.17
C PRO A 347 -12.42 -9.48 -32.42
N ALA A 348 -11.52 -9.45 -31.43
CA ALA A 348 -10.24 -10.10 -31.53
C ALA A 348 -10.56 -11.55 -31.89
N PRO A 349 -9.95 -12.12 -32.97
CA PRO A 349 -9.92 -13.54 -33.13
C PRO A 349 -9.35 -14.03 -31.81
N SER A 350 -10.17 -14.75 -31.04
CA SER A 350 -9.72 -15.32 -29.78
C SER A 350 -8.41 -16.03 -30.07
N PRO A 351 -7.22 -15.49 -29.72
CA PRO A 351 -6.10 -16.37 -29.59
C PRO A 351 -6.60 -17.39 -28.60
N ALA A 352 -6.32 -18.65 -28.82
CA ALA A 352 -6.46 -19.66 -27.80
C ALA A 352 -5.57 -19.21 -26.65
N GLN A 353 -6.04 -18.19 -25.91
CA GLN A 353 -5.51 -17.85 -24.63
C GLN A 353 -5.72 -19.13 -23.84
N GLU A 354 -4.63 -19.81 -23.56
CA GLU A 354 -4.58 -20.65 -22.38
C GLU A 354 -5.30 -19.85 -21.31
N LYS A 355 -6.55 -20.25 -21.04
CA LYS A 355 -7.36 -19.64 -19.98
C LYS A 355 -6.42 -19.60 -18.80
N PRO A 356 -6.07 -18.43 -18.25
CA PRO A 356 -5.15 -18.37 -17.12
C PRO A 356 -5.69 -19.38 -16.15
N ALA A 357 -4.91 -20.41 -15.86
CA ALA A 357 -5.32 -21.56 -15.05
C ALA A 357 -6.08 -20.95 -13.88
N ARG A 358 -7.38 -21.30 -13.71
CA ARG A 358 -8.24 -20.67 -12.71
C ARG A 358 -7.48 -20.75 -11.40
N LYS A 359 -6.86 -19.63 -11.00
CA LYS A 359 -6.15 -19.57 -9.72
C LYS A 359 -7.14 -19.97 -8.68
N GLY A 360 -6.95 -21.16 -8.11
CA GLY A 360 -7.84 -21.73 -7.10
C GLY A 360 -8.07 -20.73 -5.95
N PHE A 361 -8.98 -21.03 -5.06
CA PHE A 361 -9.23 -20.26 -3.86
C PHE A 361 -8.00 -20.24 -2.94
N PHE A 362 -7.33 -21.39 -2.81
CA PHE A 362 -6.10 -21.56 -2.06
C PHE A 362 -4.87 -21.19 -2.89
N ASP A 363 -3.82 -20.73 -2.22
CA ASP A 363 -2.50 -20.54 -2.81
C ASP A 363 -1.91 -21.90 -3.23
N ALA A 364 -0.99 -21.90 -4.20
CA ALA A 364 -0.42 -23.13 -4.75
C ALA A 364 0.33 -23.98 -3.70
N ASP A 365 0.86 -23.32 -2.67
CA ASP A 365 1.63 -23.91 -1.57
C ASP A 365 0.81 -24.12 -0.27
N ALA A 366 -0.51 -23.92 -0.33
CA ALA A 366 -1.39 -23.92 0.85
C ALA A 366 -1.24 -25.15 1.76
N PHE A 367 -1.03 -26.33 1.18
CA PHE A 367 -0.94 -27.60 1.91
C PHE A 367 0.49 -28.16 1.98
N THR A 368 1.45 -27.51 1.35
CA THR A 368 2.85 -27.93 1.33
C THR A 368 3.75 -27.07 2.20
N ASN A 369 3.38 -25.79 2.39
CA ASN A 369 4.15 -24.84 3.17
C ASN A 369 3.75 -24.90 4.66
N PRO A 370 4.62 -25.35 5.57
CA PRO A 370 4.33 -25.46 6.99
C PRO A 370 4.10 -24.10 7.69
N ASP A 371 4.51 -23.00 7.06
CA ASP A 371 4.40 -21.67 7.67
C ASP A 371 2.94 -21.22 7.83
N HIS A 372 2.01 -21.74 7.00
CA HIS A 372 0.59 -21.47 7.18
C HIS A 372 0.06 -22.10 8.48
N VAL A 373 0.45 -23.34 8.77
CA VAL A 373 0.09 -24.04 10.01
C VAL A 373 0.74 -23.37 11.22
N ARG A 374 2.03 -23.02 11.12
CA ARG A 374 2.76 -22.33 12.18
C ARG A 374 2.15 -20.97 12.51
N TYR A 375 1.76 -20.21 11.48
CA TYR A 375 1.07 -18.93 11.66
C TYR A 375 -0.26 -19.11 12.40
N ALA A 376 -1.11 -20.04 11.95
CA ALA A 376 -2.40 -20.32 12.57
C ALA A 376 -2.23 -20.77 14.02
N LEU A 377 -1.31 -21.70 14.27
CA LEU A 377 -1.08 -22.25 15.61
C LEU A 377 -0.56 -21.21 16.60
N LYS A 378 0.47 -20.44 16.22
CA LYS A 378 1.06 -19.43 17.13
C LYS A 378 0.10 -18.28 17.43
N THR A 379 -0.71 -17.87 16.46
CA THR A 379 -1.70 -16.80 16.65
C THR A 379 -2.86 -17.28 17.52
N THR A 380 -3.38 -18.50 17.27
CA THR A 380 -4.41 -19.10 18.10
C THR A 380 -3.93 -19.30 19.53
N ALA A 381 -2.70 -19.85 19.70
CA ALA A 381 -2.12 -20.05 21.04
C ALA A 381 -1.95 -18.73 21.81
N ALA A 382 -1.50 -17.66 21.15
CA ALA A 382 -1.38 -16.35 21.77
C ALA A 382 -2.76 -15.79 22.18
N ALA A 383 -3.77 -15.91 21.32
CA ALA A 383 -5.14 -15.47 21.62
C ALA A 383 -5.75 -16.26 22.78
N MET A 384 -5.65 -17.60 22.75
CA MET A 384 -6.16 -18.45 23.83
C MET A 384 -5.41 -18.24 25.15
N PHE A 385 -4.12 -17.97 25.11
CA PHE A 385 -3.38 -17.56 26.30
C PHE A 385 -3.94 -16.27 26.89
N CYS A 386 -4.16 -15.24 26.08
CA CYS A 386 -4.78 -13.99 26.53
C CYS A 386 -6.20 -14.22 27.08
N TYR A 387 -6.99 -15.07 26.42
CA TYR A 387 -8.31 -15.45 26.91
C TYR A 387 -8.25 -16.09 28.32
N LEU A 388 -7.41 -17.11 28.50
CA LEU A 388 -7.24 -17.75 29.79
C LEU A 388 -6.71 -16.79 30.84
N LEU A 389 -5.82 -15.87 30.47
CA LEU A 389 -5.23 -14.89 31.36
C LEU A 389 -6.30 -13.99 32.01
N TYR A 390 -7.17 -13.33 31.20
CA TYR A 390 -8.17 -12.43 31.77
C TYR A 390 -9.29 -13.16 32.48
N GLN A 391 -9.61 -14.40 32.07
CA GLN A 391 -10.57 -15.24 32.77
C GLN A 391 -10.04 -15.66 34.14
N GLN A 392 -8.76 -16.05 34.27
CA GLN A 392 -8.15 -16.45 35.53
C GLN A 392 -7.94 -15.27 36.51
N LEU A 393 -7.74 -14.08 35.95
CA LEU A 393 -7.62 -12.85 36.74
C LEU A 393 -8.99 -12.26 37.15
N ASP A 394 -10.09 -12.83 36.66
CA ASP A 394 -11.46 -12.28 36.78
C ASP A 394 -11.49 -10.79 36.37
N TRP A 395 -10.75 -10.45 35.30
CA TRP A 395 -10.60 -9.08 34.83
C TRP A 395 -11.07 -8.94 33.37
N GLN A 396 -12.37 -8.90 33.17
CA GLN A 396 -12.99 -8.81 31.85
C GLN A 396 -12.62 -7.53 31.09
N GLY A 397 -12.31 -6.44 31.79
CA GLY A 397 -11.93 -5.14 31.20
C GLY A 397 -10.74 -5.22 30.23
N ILE A 398 -9.83 -6.21 30.40
CA ILE A 398 -8.63 -6.37 29.58
C ILE A 398 -8.81 -7.32 28.39
N HIS A 399 -10.03 -7.76 28.03
CA HIS A 399 -10.29 -8.66 26.89
C HIS A 399 -9.73 -8.14 25.56
N THR A 400 -9.40 -6.86 25.46
CA THR A 400 -8.69 -6.29 24.30
C THR A 400 -7.35 -6.94 24.02
N CYS A 401 -6.73 -7.67 24.98
CA CYS A 401 -5.52 -8.47 24.72
C CYS A 401 -5.80 -9.61 23.75
N PHE A 402 -6.95 -10.30 23.89
CA PHE A 402 -7.41 -11.35 22.97
C PHE A 402 -7.62 -10.79 21.55
N ILE A 403 -8.39 -9.70 21.43
CA ILE A 403 -8.66 -9.01 20.15
C ILE A 403 -7.34 -8.57 19.49
N THR A 404 -6.39 -8.05 20.27
CA THR A 404 -5.09 -7.61 19.79
C THR A 404 -4.34 -8.71 19.07
N CYS A 405 -4.39 -9.95 19.57
CA CYS A 405 -3.68 -11.08 18.97
C CYS A 405 -4.07 -11.32 17.50
N TYR A 406 -5.31 -11.16 17.14
CA TYR A 406 -5.75 -11.32 15.74
C TYR A 406 -5.45 -10.11 14.87
N MET A 407 -5.56 -8.91 15.43
CA MET A 407 -5.45 -7.68 14.65
C MET A 407 -4.02 -7.34 14.20
N VAL A 408 -3.00 -7.74 14.98
CA VAL A 408 -1.62 -7.38 14.71
C VAL A 408 -0.77 -8.51 14.13
N SER A 409 -1.26 -9.75 14.17
CA SER A 409 -0.58 -10.91 13.61
C SER A 409 -0.50 -10.83 12.09
N LEU A 410 0.72 -10.82 11.53
CA LEU A 410 0.98 -10.83 10.10
C LEU A 410 1.93 -11.95 9.70
N GLY A 411 2.17 -12.10 8.39
CA GLY A 411 2.98 -13.18 7.86
C GLY A 411 4.43 -13.14 8.32
N THR A 412 5.01 -11.94 8.48
CA THR A 412 6.41 -11.76 8.86
C THR A 412 6.56 -11.08 10.22
N THR A 413 7.71 -11.27 10.84
CA THR A 413 8.07 -10.64 12.12
C THR A 413 8.15 -9.11 11.96
N ALA A 414 8.75 -8.62 10.87
CA ALA A 414 8.87 -7.19 10.60
C ALA A 414 7.52 -6.49 10.53
N GLU A 415 6.58 -7.00 9.73
CA GLU A 415 5.23 -6.45 9.58
C GLU A 415 4.45 -6.49 10.90
N THR A 416 4.60 -7.57 11.67
CA THR A 416 3.95 -7.72 12.98
C THR A 416 4.47 -6.67 13.96
N VAL A 417 5.80 -6.51 14.08
CA VAL A 417 6.41 -5.53 15.00
C VAL A 417 6.12 -4.08 14.58
N GLU A 418 6.09 -3.79 13.28
CA GLU A 418 5.63 -2.48 12.78
C GLU A 418 4.21 -2.18 13.28
N LYS A 419 3.27 -3.11 13.06
CA LYS A 419 1.89 -2.94 13.53
C LYS A 419 1.78 -2.79 15.04
N LEU A 420 2.54 -3.56 15.81
CA LEU A 420 2.59 -3.41 17.27
C LEU A 420 3.04 -2.01 17.68
N THR A 421 4.10 -1.48 17.06
CA THR A 421 4.62 -0.14 17.33
C THR A 421 3.59 0.94 17.00
N LEU A 422 2.95 0.85 15.83
CA LEU A 422 1.92 1.79 15.41
C LEU A 422 0.66 1.70 16.29
N ARG A 423 0.33 0.49 16.80
CA ARG A 423 -0.78 0.30 17.72
C ARG A 423 -0.53 0.96 19.05
N ILE A 424 0.65 0.75 19.66
CA ILE A 424 1.02 1.37 20.93
C ILE A 424 0.98 2.90 20.77
N ALA A 425 1.67 3.45 19.76
CA ALA A 425 1.72 4.88 19.53
C ALA A 425 0.33 5.49 19.32
N GLY A 426 -0.49 4.86 18.45
CA GLY A 426 -1.85 5.31 18.17
C GLY A 426 -2.75 5.24 19.38
N CYS A 427 -2.73 4.15 20.16
CA CYS A 427 -3.55 4.00 21.36
C CYS A 427 -3.16 5.00 22.45
N LEU A 428 -1.86 5.25 22.67
CA LEU A 428 -1.41 6.24 23.64
C LEU A 428 -1.87 7.66 23.29
N ILE A 429 -1.72 8.05 22.01
CA ILE A 429 -2.18 9.36 21.53
C ILE A 429 -3.70 9.45 21.64
N GLY A 430 -4.44 8.43 21.22
CA GLY A 430 -5.90 8.40 21.26
C GLY A 430 -6.44 8.42 22.68
N ALA A 431 -5.83 7.66 23.61
CA ALA A 431 -6.19 7.67 25.03
C ALA A 431 -5.90 9.02 25.68
N ALA A 432 -4.76 9.66 25.36
CA ALA A 432 -4.45 11.00 25.88
C ALA A 432 -5.47 12.05 25.40
N LEU A 433 -5.81 12.04 24.10
CA LEU A 433 -6.83 12.93 23.53
C LEU A 433 -8.22 12.64 24.11
N GLY A 434 -8.58 11.36 24.27
CA GLY A 434 -9.85 10.95 24.85
C GLY A 434 -9.97 11.32 26.32
N THR A 435 -8.92 11.11 27.13
CA THR A 435 -8.88 11.52 28.54
C THR A 435 -8.99 13.05 28.65
N ALA A 436 -8.27 13.80 27.82
CA ALA A 436 -8.39 15.25 27.79
C ALA A 436 -9.82 15.68 27.43
N ALA A 437 -10.47 15.02 26.49
CA ALA A 437 -11.86 15.28 26.13
C ALA A 437 -12.81 15.00 27.32
N ILE A 438 -12.62 13.88 28.06
CA ILE A 438 -13.42 13.54 29.22
C ILE A 438 -13.27 14.61 30.32
N VAL A 439 -12.05 15.07 30.57
CA VAL A 439 -11.78 16.03 31.68
C VAL A 439 -12.24 17.44 31.33
N PHE A 440 -12.00 17.92 30.12
CA PHE A 440 -12.17 19.33 29.77
C PHE A 440 -13.41 19.62 28.91
N VAL A 441 -13.86 18.68 28.10
CA VAL A 441 -14.92 18.90 27.10
C VAL A 441 -16.23 18.25 27.54
N THR A 442 -16.20 16.97 27.91
CA THR A 442 -17.40 16.19 28.24
C THR A 442 -18.26 16.84 29.34
N PRO A 443 -17.70 17.46 30.41
CA PRO A 443 -18.53 18.13 31.44
C PRO A 443 -19.32 19.33 30.91
N MET A 444 -18.91 19.89 29.77
CA MET A 444 -19.58 21.03 29.14
C MET A 444 -20.66 20.63 28.14
N LEU A 445 -20.77 19.32 27.83
CA LEU A 445 -21.72 18.81 26.85
C LEU A 445 -23.10 18.68 27.47
N THR A 446 -24.07 19.34 26.89
CA THR A 446 -25.50 19.33 27.36
C THR A 446 -26.44 18.75 26.31
N THR A 447 -25.96 18.58 25.05
CA THR A 447 -26.79 18.19 23.91
C THR A 447 -26.11 17.14 23.03
N ALA A 448 -26.89 16.31 22.36
CA ALA A 448 -26.38 15.25 21.48
C ALA A 448 -25.54 15.81 20.30
N TRP A 449 -25.90 17.00 19.78
CA TRP A 449 -25.13 17.58 18.67
C TRP A 449 -23.71 18.04 19.09
N GLN A 450 -23.54 18.44 20.39
CA GLN A 450 -22.20 18.74 20.91
C GLN A 450 -21.35 17.48 21.04
N LEU A 451 -21.94 16.34 21.43
CA LEU A 451 -21.26 15.04 21.40
C LEU A 451 -20.88 14.66 19.95
N MET A 452 -21.79 14.87 18.99
CA MET A 452 -21.49 14.67 17.57
C MET A 452 -20.30 15.52 17.12
N ALA A 453 -20.26 16.80 17.51
CA ALA A 453 -19.16 17.70 17.16
C ALA A 453 -17.82 17.22 17.75
N LEU A 454 -17.82 16.72 18.99
CA LEU A 454 -16.64 16.15 19.63
C LEU A 454 -16.17 14.88 18.89
N VAL A 455 -17.10 13.97 18.56
CA VAL A 455 -16.80 12.75 17.80
C VAL A 455 -16.28 13.09 16.41
N PHE A 456 -16.91 14.07 15.73
CA PHE A 456 -16.45 14.57 14.44
C PHE A 456 -15.01 15.09 14.50
N ALA A 457 -14.70 15.94 15.49
CA ALA A 457 -13.36 16.51 15.64
C ALA A 457 -12.30 15.44 15.89
N GLY A 458 -12.57 14.50 16.81
CA GLY A 458 -11.68 13.38 17.09
C GLY A 458 -11.49 12.45 15.88
N ALA A 459 -12.59 12.11 15.21
CA ALA A 459 -12.56 11.32 13.97
C ALA A 459 -11.80 12.03 12.85
N TRP A 460 -11.91 13.35 12.73
CA TRP A 460 -11.22 14.14 11.73
C TRP A 460 -9.71 14.17 11.98
N LEU A 461 -9.28 14.40 13.23
CA LEU A 461 -7.86 14.36 13.60
C LEU A 461 -7.24 12.97 13.36
N ALA A 462 -7.91 11.92 13.84
CA ALA A 462 -7.47 10.54 13.64
C ALA A 462 -7.49 10.14 12.15
N GLY A 463 -8.54 10.54 11.43
CA GLY A 463 -8.70 10.34 9.99
C GLY A 463 -7.61 11.03 9.17
N TRP A 464 -7.16 12.20 9.60
CA TRP A 464 -6.03 12.88 8.98
C TRP A 464 -4.77 12.01 8.99
N VAL A 465 -4.49 11.33 10.08
CA VAL A 465 -3.38 10.37 10.17
C VAL A 465 -3.68 9.11 9.38
N ALA A 466 -4.88 8.53 9.53
CA ALA A 466 -5.28 7.25 8.92
C ALA A 466 -5.34 7.30 7.38
N MET A 467 -5.76 8.42 6.80
CA MET A 467 -5.85 8.62 5.35
C MET A 467 -4.59 9.26 4.78
N GLY A 468 -3.50 9.31 5.54
CA GLY A 468 -2.20 9.81 5.12
C GLY A 468 -1.36 8.74 4.42
N SER A 469 -0.09 8.66 4.81
CA SER A 469 0.81 7.63 4.30
C SER A 469 0.45 6.24 4.83
N PRO A 470 0.54 5.17 4.01
CA PRO A 470 0.38 3.78 4.46
C PRO A 470 1.24 3.41 5.68
N ARG A 471 2.41 4.05 5.84
CA ARG A 471 3.34 3.83 6.97
C ARG A 471 2.78 4.23 8.34
N ILE A 472 1.85 5.19 8.40
CA ILE A 472 1.25 5.69 9.66
C ILE A 472 -0.26 5.48 9.72
N ALA A 473 -0.87 5.02 8.64
CA ALA A 473 -2.32 4.86 8.53
C ALA A 473 -2.91 4.04 9.67
N TYR A 474 -2.25 2.95 10.04
CA TYR A 474 -2.71 2.08 11.13
C TYR A 474 -2.68 2.79 12.49
N ALA A 475 -1.69 3.64 12.75
CA ALA A 475 -1.68 4.47 13.98
C ALA A 475 -2.88 5.42 14.02
N GLY A 476 -3.24 6.04 12.89
CA GLY A 476 -4.43 6.89 12.79
C GLY A 476 -5.72 6.15 13.13
N MET A 477 -5.88 4.91 12.65
CA MET A 477 -7.02 4.06 13.02
C MET A 477 -7.03 3.76 14.53
N GLN A 478 -5.87 3.52 15.15
CA GLN A 478 -5.78 3.25 16.58
C GLN A 478 -6.04 4.51 17.43
N ILE A 479 -5.64 5.69 16.95
CA ILE A 479 -6.01 6.98 17.57
C ILE A 479 -7.54 7.10 17.63
N ALA A 480 -8.23 6.85 16.51
CA ALA A 480 -9.70 6.89 16.47
C ALA A 480 -10.32 5.90 17.45
N PHE A 481 -9.86 4.66 17.44
CA PHE A 481 -10.41 3.60 18.29
C PHE A 481 -10.27 3.93 19.78
N ALA A 482 -9.05 4.28 20.22
CA ALA A 482 -8.82 4.62 21.62
C ALA A 482 -9.57 5.88 22.04
N PHE A 483 -9.65 6.90 21.17
CA PHE A 483 -10.43 8.10 21.43
C PHE A 483 -11.93 7.80 21.59
N PHE A 484 -12.52 7.00 20.68
CA PHE A 484 -13.93 6.64 20.76
C PHE A 484 -14.25 5.83 22.01
N LEU A 485 -13.40 4.87 22.38
CA LEU A 485 -13.54 4.08 23.60
C LEU A 485 -13.53 4.94 24.87
N CYS A 486 -12.84 6.07 24.86
CA CYS A 486 -12.87 7.04 25.96
C CYS A 486 -14.16 7.88 25.95
N VAL A 487 -14.57 8.39 24.78
CA VAL A 487 -15.61 9.43 24.68
C VAL A 487 -17.02 8.85 24.57
N ILE A 488 -17.18 7.66 23.95
CA ILE A 488 -18.48 7.04 23.66
C ILE A 488 -18.58 5.70 24.39
N GLN A 489 -19.21 5.68 25.58
CA GLN A 489 -19.38 4.47 26.39
C GLN A 489 -20.88 4.12 26.53
N GLY A 490 -21.57 3.90 25.42
CA GLY A 490 -23.02 3.62 25.38
C GLY A 490 -23.84 4.81 24.90
N ALA A 491 -25.05 4.96 25.45
CA ALA A 491 -26.02 5.98 24.99
C ALA A 491 -25.67 7.42 25.42
N ALA A 492 -24.78 7.59 26.38
CA ALA A 492 -24.42 8.89 26.97
C ALA A 492 -22.90 9.13 26.90
N PRO A 493 -22.46 10.40 27.07
CA PRO A 493 -21.03 10.70 27.21
C PRO A 493 -20.40 9.94 28.37
N ALA A 494 -19.17 9.50 28.19
CA ALA A 494 -18.43 8.73 29.19
C ALA A 494 -17.76 9.62 30.23
N PHE A 495 -17.79 9.12 31.47
CA PHE A 495 -17.05 9.72 32.61
C PHE A 495 -16.14 8.67 33.28
N ASP A 496 -16.22 7.40 32.89
CA ASP A 496 -15.47 6.32 33.50
C ASP A 496 -14.10 6.16 32.85
N LEU A 497 -13.04 6.50 33.59
CA LEU A 497 -11.65 6.34 33.19
C LEU A 497 -11.14 4.91 33.41
N THR A 498 -11.85 4.08 34.21
CA THR A 498 -11.42 2.69 34.48
C THR A 498 -11.51 1.86 33.23
N LEU A 499 -12.57 2.02 32.44
CA LEU A 499 -12.73 1.34 31.17
C LEU A 499 -11.61 1.68 30.17
N ALA A 500 -11.27 2.97 30.06
CA ALA A 500 -10.17 3.42 29.19
C ALA A 500 -8.83 2.85 29.65
N ARG A 501 -8.56 2.84 30.96
CA ARG A 501 -7.36 2.25 31.57
C ARG A 501 -7.27 0.75 31.26
N ASP A 502 -8.32 0.00 31.52
CA ASP A 502 -8.34 -1.44 31.36
C ASP A 502 -8.18 -1.86 29.89
N ARG A 503 -8.83 -1.14 28.98
CA ARG A 503 -8.64 -1.32 27.52
C ARG A 503 -7.20 -1.06 27.09
N ALA A 504 -6.56 0.00 27.62
CA ALA A 504 -5.15 0.30 27.33
C ALA A 504 -4.22 -0.78 27.88
N ILE A 505 -4.44 -1.26 29.10
CA ILE A 505 -3.66 -2.35 29.71
C ILE A 505 -3.82 -3.63 28.87
N GLY A 506 -5.04 -3.99 28.47
CA GLY A 506 -5.28 -5.15 27.63
C GLY A 506 -4.54 -5.07 26.28
N ILE A 507 -4.54 -3.91 25.64
CA ILE A 507 -3.77 -3.70 24.40
C ILE A 507 -2.28 -3.89 24.62
N LEU A 508 -1.72 -3.36 25.72
CA LEU A 508 -0.31 -3.53 26.05
C LEU A 508 0.05 -5.01 26.31
N ILE A 509 -0.79 -5.71 27.09
CA ILE A 509 -0.59 -7.16 27.35
C ILE A 509 -0.61 -7.94 26.02
N GLY A 510 -1.63 -7.73 25.19
CA GLY A 510 -1.73 -8.38 23.89
C GLY A 510 -0.54 -8.10 22.98
N ASN A 511 -0.04 -6.85 22.97
CA ASN A 511 1.16 -6.48 22.24
C ASN A 511 2.40 -7.21 22.75
N VAL A 512 2.60 -7.33 24.07
CA VAL A 512 3.73 -8.06 24.65
C VAL A 512 3.65 -9.55 24.30
N VAL A 513 2.48 -10.17 24.45
CA VAL A 513 2.26 -11.59 24.12
C VAL A 513 2.60 -11.84 22.65
N ILE A 514 2.05 -11.07 21.72
CA ILE A 514 2.32 -11.22 20.29
C ILE A 514 3.79 -10.94 19.97
N TYR A 515 4.40 -9.91 20.55
CA TYR A 515 5.83 -9.65 20.36
C TYR A 515 6.66 -10.87 20.75
N LEU A 516 6.45 -11.43 21.91
CA LEU A 516 7.17 -12.61 22.40
C LEU A 516 6.93 -13.83 21.49
N VAL A 517 5.67 -14.10 21.14
CA VAL A 517 5.33 -15.25 20.29
C VAL A 517 5.92 -15.10 18.88
N PHE A 518 5.78 -13.94 18.24
CA PHE A 518 6.22 -13.76 16.84
C PHE A 518 7.74 -13.54 16.69
N THR A 519 8.44 -13.16 17.76
CA THR A 519 9.90 -12.99 17.73
C THR A 519 10.67 -14.18 18.27
N ARG A 520 10.01 -15.08 19.04
CA ARG A 520 10.69 -16.23 19.69
C ARG A 520 10.20 -17.58 19.19
N VAL A 521 8.90 -17.69 18.83
CA VAL A 521 8.32 -18.96 18.36
C VAL A 521 8.24 -18.92 16.82
N TRP A 522 9.10 -19.68 16.17
CA TRP A 522 9.19 -19.76 14.70
C TRP A 522 9.15 -18.37 14.02
N PRO A 523 10.12 -17.50 14.30
CA PRO A 523 10.15 -16.19 13.66
C PRO A 523 10.35 -16.32 12.15
N VAL A 524 9.60 -15.55 11.38
CA VAL A 524 9.70 -15.50 9.91
C VAL A 524 10.25 -14.14 9.52
N SER A 525 11.49 -14.11 9.02
CA SER A 525 12.10 -12.87 8.52
C SER A 525 11.48 -12.44 7.19
N ILE A 526 11.38 -11.11 6.99
CA ILE A 526 10.94 -10.52 5.72
C ILE A 526 11.96 -10.73 4.59
N ALA A 527 13.18 -11.14 4.90
CA ALA A 527 14.27 -11.33 3.93
C ALA A 527 13.87 -12.25 2.76
N GLY A 528 13.21 -13.38 3.06
CA GLY A 528 12.73 -14.31 2.02
C GLY A 528 11.73 -13.68 1.06
N SER A 529 10.81 -12.82 1.56
CA SER A 529 9.85 -12.11 0.71
C SER A 529 10.54 -11.03 -0.14
N ILE A 530 11.59 -10.39 0.37
CA ILE A 530 12.41 -9.41 -0.37
C ILE A 530 13.16 -10.11 -1.51
N ASP A 531 13.80 -11.26 -1.26
CA ASP A 531 14.51 -12.01 -2.29
C ASP A 531 13.55 -12.53 -3.37
N ALA A 532 12.39 -13.05 -2.99
CA ALA A 532 11.36 -13.49 -3.94
C ALA A 532 10.81 -12.31 -4.77
N ALA A 533 10.58 -11.14 -4.16
CA ALA A 533 10.13 -9.95 -4.86
C ALA A 533 11.20 -9.41 -5.83
N LEU A 534 12.48 -9.46 -5.44
CA LEU A 534 13.60 -9.08 -6.29
C LEU A 534 13.73 -9.99 -7.50
N ALA A 535 13.66 -11.31 -7.29
CA ALA A 535 13.69 -12.28 -8.38
C ALA A 535 12.51 -12.09 -9.35
N LYS A 536 11.30 -11.85 -8.82
CA LYS A 536 10.11 -11.54 -9.62
C LYS A 536 10.31 -10.29 -10.45
N LEU A 537 10.87 -9.22 -9.88
CA LEU A 537 11.11 -7.96 -10.56
C LEU A 537 12.11 -8.14 -11.72
N VAL A 538 13.20 -8.85 -11.50
CA VAL A 538 14.19 -9.18 -12.55
C VAL A 538 13.56 -10.00 -13.68
N ALA A 539 12.74 -11.01 -13.35
CA ALA A 539 12.01 -11.80 -14.33
C ALA A 539 10.99 -10.95 -15.14
N GLN A 540 10.39 -9.93 -14.53
CA GLN A 540 9.54 -8.98 -15.26
C GLN A 540 10.34 -8.13 -16.24
N TRP A 541 11.52 -7.66 -15.88
CA TRP A 541 12.40 -6.91 -16.76
C TRP A 541 12.82 -7.72 -17.99
N THR A 542 13.15 -8.99 -17.79
CA THR A 542 13.42 -9.91 -18.91
C THR A 542 12.20 -10.01 -19.84
N ARG A 543 10.99 -10.13 -19.30
CA ARG A 543 9.77 -10.14 -20.11
C ARG A 543 9.50 -8.82 -20.83
N ILE A 544 9.79 -7.67 -20.20
CA ILE A 544 9.68 -6.36 -20.85
C ILE A 544 10.62 -6.24 -22.04
N ALA A 545 11.87 -6.71 -21.89
CA ALA A 545 12.85 -6.71 -22.98
C ALA A 545 12.44 -7.58 -24.17
N HIS A 546 11.69 -8.67 -23.92
CA HIS A 546 11.21 -9.59 -24.97
C HIS A 546 9.83 -9.24 -25.54
N ALA A 547 9.08 -8.32 -24.93
CA ALA A 547 7.73 -7.98 -25.36
C ALA A 547 7.75 -7.26 -26.71
N THR A 548 7.25 -7.89 -27.77
CA THR A 548 7.13 -7.32 -29.11
C THR A 548 5.95 -6.35 -29.23
N ASP A 549 4.86 -6.63 -28.51
CA ASP A 549 3.67 -5.79 -28.48
C ASP A 549 3.82 -4.60 -27.51
N VAL A 550 3.52 -3.39 -28.00
CA VAL A 550 3.66 -2.14 -27.25
C VAL A 550 2.69 -2.09 -26.04
N ALA A 551 1.47 -2.61 -26.18
CA ALA A 551 0.48 -2.59 -25.11
C ALA A 551 0.88 -3.53 -23.97
N THR A 552 1.33 -4.74 -24.31
CA THR A 552 1.87 -5.72 -23.34
C THR A 552 3.07 -5.14 -22.61
N ARG A 553 4.01 -4.52 -23.32
CA ARG A 553 5.20 -3.89 -22.74
C ARG A 553 4.84 -2.79 -21.73
N ARG A 554 3.93 -1.88 -22.10
CA ARG A 554 3.45 -0.81 -21.21
C ARG A 554 2.82 -1.36 -19.94
N THR A 555 2.01 -2.42 -20.05
CA THR A 555 1.38 -3.06 -18.90
C THR A 555 2.41 -3.71 -17.97
N LEU A 556 3.40 -4.41 -18.54
CA LEU A 556 4.50 -4.99 -17.76
C LEU A 556 5.35 -3.92 -17.08
N THR A 557 5.64 -2.82 -17.78
CA THR A 557 6.39 -1.68 -17.22
C THR A 557 5.66 -1.04 -16.04
N ALA A 558 4.36 -0.76 -16.18
CA ALA A 558 3.56 -0.20 -15.08
C ALA A 558 3.52 -1.15 -13.87
N THR A 559 3.48 -2.46 -14.11
CA THR A 559 3.52 -3.47 -13.05
C THR A 559 4.90 -3.52 -12.38
N ALA A 560 5.98 -3.45 -13.15
CA ALA A 560 7.34 -3.45 -12.63
C ALA A 560 7.63 -2.22 -11.75
N LEU A 561 7.14 -1.03 -12.15
CA LEU A 561 7.24 0.20 -11.36
C LEU A 561 6.56 0.06 -10.00
N ALA A 562 5.36 -0.54 -9.96
CA ALA A 562 4.63 -0.79 -8.71
C ALA A 562 5.33 -1.84 -7.83
N ASP A 563 5.80 -2.95 -8.43
CA ASP A 563 6.53 -4.00 -7.71
C ASP A 563 7.86 -3.48 -7.12
N TYR A 564 8.57 -2.59 -7.83
CA TYR A 564 9.74 -1.89 -7.31
C TYR A 564 9.39 -1.04 -6.08
N GLY A 565 8.29 -0.28 -6.14
CA GLY A 565 7.79 0.51 -5.01
C GLY A 565 7.50 -0.36 -3.79
N GLY A 566 6.84 -1.51 -3.97
CA GLY A 566 6.56 -2.49 -2.92
C GLY A 566 7.82 -3.11 -2.32
N LEU A 567 8.80 -3.50 -3.16
CA LEU A 567 10.09 -4.03 -2.72
C LEU A 567 10.87 -3.01 -1.86
N ARG A 568 10.88 -1.74 -2.26
CA ARG A 568 11.48 -0.65 -1.49
C ARG A 568 10.80 -0.48 -0.13
N GLN A 569 9.48 -0.58 -0.08
CA GLN A 569 8.73 -0.53 1.18
C GLN A 569 9.11 -1.70 2.10
N ASN A 570 9.16 -2.93 1.58
CA ASN A 570 9.52 -4.13 2.35
C ASN A 570 10.95 -4.04 2.90
N LEU A 571 11.90 -3.53 2.10
CA LEU A 571 13.28 -3.30 2.56
C LEU A 571 13.35 -2.29 3.71
N GLY A 572 12.45 -1.31 3.72
CA GLY A 572 12.28 -0.35 4.81
C GLY A 572 11.76 -0.96 6.11
N LEU A 573 11.09 -2.14 6.07
CA LEU A 573 10.56 -2.79 7.27
C LEU A 573 11.60 -3.59 8.07
N ILE A 574 12.77 -3.87 7.50
CA ILE A 574 13.81 -4.69 8.15
C ILE A 574 14.23 -4.12 9.52
N HIS A 575 14.17 -2.81 9.71
CA HIS A 575 14.55 -2.19 10.99
C HIS A 575 13.65 -2.58 12.17
N TYR A 576 12.41 -3.05 11.88
CA TYR A 576 11.51 -3.57 12.90
C TYR A 576 11.85 -4.99 13.35
N GLU A 577 12.70 -5.73 12.61
CA GLU A 577 13.12 -7.04 13.04
C GLU A 577 14.12 -6.95 14.22
N PRO A 578 13.91 -7.72 15.30
CA PRO A 578 14.87 -7.84 16.36
C PRO A 578 16.22 -8.35 15.84
N SER A 579 17.31 -8.03 16.54
CA SER A 579 18.69 -8.37 16.11
C SER A 579 18.92 -9.86 15.83
N TRP A 580 18.19 -10.75 16.51
CA TRP A 580 18.29 -12.21 16.34
C TRP A 580 17.46 -12.78 15.17
N VAL A 581 16.57 -11.99 14.57
CA VAL A 581 15.78 -12.36 13.37
C VAL A 581 16.32 -11.64 12.15
N ARG A 582 16.86 -10.45 12.35
CA ARG A 582 17.32 -9.54 11.30
C ARG A 582 18.45 -10.16 10.49
N PRO A 583 18.42 -10.09 9.14
CA PRO A 583 19.52 -10.56 8.31
C PRO A 583 20.81 -9.76 8.55
N ALA A 584 21.94 -10.36 8.17
CA ALA A 584 23.26 -9.75 8.34
C ALA A 584 23.34 -8.35 7.66
N PRO A 585 24.06 -7.38 8.24
CA PRO A 585 24.21 -6.04 7.65
C PRO A 585 24.74 -6.06 6.21
N ALA A 586 25.63 -7.00 5.88
CA ALA A 586 26.16 -7.19 4.53
C ALA A 586 25.07 -7.57 3.54
N TRP A 587 24.13 -8.45 3.89
CA TRP A 587 22.99 -8.82 3.07
C TRP A 587 22.09 -7.60 2.84
N ILE A 588 21.77 -6.83 3.89
CA ILE A 588 20.94 -5.61 3.77
C ILE A 588 21.59 -4.61 2.81
N ALA A 589 22.90 -4.36 2.99
CA ALA A 589 23.65 -3.45 2.11
C ALA A 589 23.67 -3.94 0.66
N SER A 590 23.80 -5.25 0.42
CA SER A 590 23.74 -5.86 -0.92
C SER A 590 22.37 -5.63 -1.58
N ARG A 591 21.26 -5.89 -0.87
CA ARG A 591 19.91 -5.71 -1.42
C ARG A 591 19.54 -4.25 -1.66
N ARG A 592 20.03 -3.32 -0.83
CA ARG A 592 19.92 -1.88 -1.08
C ARG A 592 20.66 -1.46 -2.34
N ARG A 593 21.90 -1.89 -2.51
CA ARG A 593 22.68 -1.61 -3.71
C ARG A 593 21.97 -2.16 -4.95
N ALA A 594 21.51 -3.40 -4.90
CA ALA A 594 20.75 -4.01 -6.00
C ALA A 594 19.49 -3.19 -6.34
N LEU A 595 18.73 -2.76 -5.34
CA LEU A 595 17.51 -1.96 -5.56
C LEU A 595 17.86 -0.58 -6.15
N THR A 596 18.86 0.12 -5.62
CA THR A 596 19.31 1.41 -6.17
C THR A 596 19.77 1.27 -7.62
N ALA A 597 20.48 0.19 -7.90
CA ALA A 597 20.94 -0.18 -9.20
C ALA A 597 19.79 -0.38 -10.20
N LEU A 598 18.82 -1.20 -9.82
CA LEU A 598 17.61 -1.42 -10.61
C LEU A 598 16.86 -0.11 -10.88
N GLY A 599 16.67 0.73 -9.86
CA GLY A 599 16.03 2.03 -10.04
C GLY A 599 16.76 2.97 -11.00
N ALA A 600 18.09 2.93 -11.03
CA ALA A 600 18.88 3.74 -11.97
C ALA A 600 18.77 3.22 -13.41
N LEU A 601 18.57 1.93 -13.61
CA LEU A 601 18.46 1.32 -14.96
C LEU A 601 17.04 1.37 -15.52
N GLU A 602 16.03 1.62 -14.71
CA GLU A 602 14.62 1.44 -15.03
C GLU A 602 14.16 2.30 -16.21
N ALA A 603 14.32 3.63 -16.15
CA ALA A 603 13.91 4.52 -17.22
C ALA A 603 14.69 4.27 -18.54
N PRO A 604 16.03 4.17 -18.54
CA PRO A 604 16.78 3.83 -19.76
C PRO A 604 16.36 2.51 -20.39
N LEU A 605 16.14 1.46 -19.57
CA LEU A 605 15.76 0.15 -20.05
C LEU A 605 14.37 0.14 -20.67
N PHE A 606 13.40 0.81 -20.03
CA PHE A 606 12.03 0.86 -20.54
C PHE A 606 11.92 1.66 -21.84
N LEU A 607 12.73 2.71 -22.01
CA LEU A 607 12.82 3.47 -23.25
C LEU A 607 13.58 2.74 -24.36
N ALA A 608 14.59 1.94 -24.01
CA ALA A 608 15.31 1.10 -24.97
C ALA A 608 14.49 -0.09 -25.47
N ALA A 609 13.63 -0.64 -24.61
CA ALA A 609 12.84 -1.82 -24.94
C ALA A 609 11.94 -1.58 -26.16
N GLY A 610 12.15 -2.38 -27.21
CA GLY A 610 11.43 -2.29 -28.48
C GLY A 610 11.95 -1.27 -29.50
N LYS A 611 13.01 -0.52 -29.18
CA LYS A 611 13.75 0.31 -30.14
C LYS A 611 15.14 -0.26 -30.47
N ALA A 612 15.63 -1.11 -29.57
CA ALA A 612 17.03 -1.56 -29.58
C ALA A 612 17.40 -2.61 -30.67
N GLY A 613 16.44 -3.12 -31.42
CA GLY A 613 16.67 -4.19 -32.37
C GLY A 613 17.21 -5.49 -31.73
N ALA A 614 17.46 -6.53 -32.51
CA ALA A 614 17.86 -7.85 -32.00
C ALA A 614 19.17 -7.83 -31.19
N ALA A 615 20.15 -7.00 -31.56
CA ALA A 615 21.42 -6.89 -30.85
C ALA A 615 21.25 -6.18 -29.47
N GLY A 616 20.43 -5.14 -29.42
CA GLY A 616 20.11 -4.45 -28.19
C GLY A 616 19.26 -5.31 -27.21
N GLU A 617 18.32 -6.08 -27.74
CA GLU A 617 17.53 -7.04 -26.97
C GLU A 617 18.41 -8.14 -26.35
N ALA A 618 19.39 -8.66 -27.10
CA ALA A 618 20.35 -9.63 -26.60
C ALA A 618 21.15 -9.05 -25.41
N ARG A 619 21.61 -7.80 -25.55
CA ARG A 619 22.36 -7.11 -24.49
C ARG A 619 21.50 -6.80 -23.25
N LEU A 620 20.26 -6.40 -23.44
CA LEU A 620 19.31 -6.19 -22.34
C LEU A 620 19.03 -7.50 -21.59
N LYS A 621 18.93 -8.62 -22.34
CA LYS A 621 18.77 -9.95 -21.77
C LYS A 621 19.99 -10.38 -20.95
N GLU A 622 21.20 -10.10 -21.44
CA GLU A 622 22.44 -10.39 -20.72
C GLU A 622 22.49 -9.60 -19.39
N ILE A 623 22.17 -8.32 -19.40
CA ILE A 623 22.10 -7.49 -18.19
C ILE A 623 21.06 -8.02 -17.20
N ALA A 624 19.89 -8.42 -17.69
CA ALA A 624 18.84 -8.98 -16.85
C ALA A 624 19.27 -10.31 -16.19
N LEU A 625 19.99 -11.17 -16.93
CA LEU A 625 20.54 -12.43 -16.40
C LEU A 625 21.65 -12.19 -15.36
N GLN A 626 22.48 -11.18 -15.55
CA GLN A 626 23.55 -10.83 -14.60
C GLN A 626 23.01 -10.22 -13.29
N LEU A 627 21.80 -9.64 -13.32
CA LEU A 627 21.10 -9.12 -12.14
C LEU A 627 20.34 -10.22 -11.37
N ALA A 628 20.19 -11.42 -11.94
CA ALA A 628 19.54 -12.54 -11.26
C ALA A 628 20.36 -12.96 -10.02
N PRO A 629 19.71 -13.31 -8.89
CA PRO A 629 20.41 -13.77 -7.70
C PRO A 629 21.21 -15.04 -8.01
N GLU A 630 22.42 -15.13 -7.43
CA GLU A 630 23.33 -16.29 -7.57
C GLU A 630 22.59 -17.55 -7.09
N GLY A 631 22.24 -18.41 -8.03
CA GLY A 631 21.56 -19.69 -7.74
C GLY A 631 21.02 -20.43 -8.97
N GLU A 632 20.71 -19.73 -10.07
CA GLU A 632 20.04 -20.34 -11.23
C GLU A 632 20.75 -20.18 -12.58
N ALA A 633 21.89 -19.51 -12.67
CA ALA A 633 22.55 -19.31 -13.95
C ALA A 633 24.01 -19.73 -13.90
N THR A 634 24.34 -20.80 -14.65
CA THR A 634 25.68 -21.04 -15.14
C THR A 634 26.10 -19.79 -15.94
N ARG A 635 27.03 -19.02 -15.38
CA ARG A 635 27.58 -17.80 -16.00
C ARG A 635 28.09 -18.12 -17.40
N PRO A 636 27.50 -17.65 -18.49
CA PRO A 636 28.19 -17.65 -19.77
C PRO A 636 29.31 -16.62 -19.73
N ALA A 637 30.48 -16.98 -20.21
CA ALA A 637 31.61 -16.08 -20.37
C ALA A 637 31.20 -14.85 -21.22
N PRO A 638 31.76 -13.65 -20.95
CA PRO A 638 31.43 -12.45 -21.69
C PRO A 638 31.72 -12.65 -23.16
N ALA A 639 30.69 -12.72 -23.95
CA ALA A 639 30.81 -12.77 -25.40
C ALA A 639 31.21 -11.39 -25.91
N THR A 640 32.48 -11.22 -26.23
CA THR A 640 32.98 -10.09 -27.02
C THR A 640 32.51 -10.26 -28.46
N SER A 641 31.25 -10.04 -28.75
CA SER A 641 30.77 -9.91 -30.12
C SER A 641 30.58 -8.43 -30.46
N ARG A 642 31.63 -7.84 -31.05
CA ARG A 642 31.50 -6.72 -31.96
C ARG A 642 30.70 -7.19 -33.15
N THR A 643 29.41 -6.96 -33.18
CA THR A 643 28.63 -7.01 -34.43
C THR A 643 28.25 -5.58 -34.77
N ASP A 644 28.91 -5.06 -35.78
CA ASP A 644 28.57 -3.82 -36.48
C ASP A 644 27.21 -3.99 -37.16
N SER A 645 26.13 -3.75 -36.39
CA SER A 645 24.84 -3.40 -36.96
C SER A 645 24.60 -1.94 -36.61
N ALA A 646 24.50 -1.08 -37.64
CA ALA A 646 24.29 0.35 -37.52
C ALA A 646 22.96 0.61 -36.75
N SER A 647 23.03 0.68 -35.44
CA SER A 647 21.95 1.15 -34.61
C SER A 647 21.88 2.68 -34.79
N ALA A 648 20.67 3.26 -34.75
CA ALA A 648 20.53 4.70 -34.77
C ALA A 648 21.35 5.32 -33.60
N PRO A 649 22.07 6.43 -33.79
CA PRO A 649 23.00 7.01 -32.81
C PRO A 649 22.36 7.26 -31.45
N ASP A 650 21.05 7.51 -31.41
CA ASP A 650 20.27 7.75 -30.21
C ASP A 650 20.13 6.48 -29.35
N ILE A 651 19.87 5.33 -29.97
CA ILE A 651 19.75 4.03 -29.30
C ILE A 651 21.09 3.59 -28.76
N GLU A 652 22.19 3.85 -29.50
CA GLU A 652 23.54 3.56 -29.05
C GLU A 652 23.90 4.39 -27.78
N ALA A 653 23.50 5.64 -27.72
CA ALA A 653 23.68 6.49 -26.53
C ALA A 653 22.94 5.93 -25.31
N LEU A 654 21.73 5.42 -25.50
CA LEU A 654 20.92 4.82 -24.44
C LEU A 654 21.51 3.50 -23.94
N LEU A 655 21.95 2.63 -24.85
CA LEU A 655 22.64 1.38 -24.53
C LEU A 655 23.97 1.63 -23.81
N LYS A 656 24.71 2.68 -24.21
CA LYS A 656 25.93 3.12 -23.54
C LYS A 656 25.64 3.61 -22.12
N LEU A 657 24.57 4.37 -21.93
CA LEU A 657 24.12 4.81 -20.59
C LEU A 657 23.76 3.62 -19.70
N ILE A 658 23.03 2.63 -20.22
CA ILE A 658 22.70 1.40 -19.53
C ILE A 658 23.97 0.66 -19.12
N ALA A 659 24.91 0.49 -20.04
CA ALA A 659 26.20 -0.17 -19.77
C ALA A 659 27.00 0.58 -18.70
N GLN A 660 27.14 1.91 -18.80
CA GLN A 660 27.85 2.72 -17.81
C GLN A 660 27.23 2.65 -16.41
N ARG A 661 25.90 2.65 -16.34
CA ARG A 661 25.18 2.53 -15.06
C ARG A 661 25.34 1.12 -14.48
N TYR A 662 25.30 0.10 -15.36
CA TYR A 662 25.56 -1.27 -14.97
C TYR A 662 26.99 -1.47 -14.44
N ASP A 663 28.02 -0.96 -15.15
CA ASP A 663 29.43 -1.07 -14.72
C ASP A 663 29.69 -0.39 -13.37
N ARG A 664 29.07 0.77 -13.11
CA ARG A 664 29.12 1.43 -11.79
C ARG A 664 28.54 0.55 -10.69
N ILE A 665 27.48 -0.19 -11.01
CA ILE A 665 26.84 -1.14 -10.10
C ILE A 665 27.75 -2.32 -9.82
N ALA A 666 28.32 -2.92 -10.87
CA ALA A 666 29.25 -4.03 -10.77
C ALA A 666 30.50 -3.63 -9.97
N ALA A 667 31.06 -2.45 -10.23
CA ALA A 667 32.20 -1.93 -9.48
C ALA A 667 31.89 -1.68 -8.00
N SER A 668 30.67 -1.24 -7.67
CA SER A 668 30.24 -1.05 -6.27
C SER A 668 29.90 -2.36 -5.55
N ALA A 669 29.72 -3.45 -6.28
CA ALA A 669 29.43 -4.78 -5.73
C ALA A 669 30.70 -5.56 -5.37
N THR A 670 31.86 -5.20 -5.92
CA THR A 670 33.14 -5.82 -5.58
C THR A 670 33.51 -5.43 -4.13
N PRO A 671 33.65 -6.37 -3.20
CA PRO A 671 34.15 -6.04 -1.86
C PRO A 671 35.55 -5.44 -2.01
N ALA A 672 35.81 -4.34 -1.30
CA ALA A 672 37.17 -3.84 -1.17
C ALA A 672 38.10 -4.98 -0.75
N PRO A 673 39.29 -5.15 -1.36
CA PRO A 673 40.23 -6.18 -0.96
C PRO A 673 40.43 -6.02 0.56
N HIS A 674 40.20 -7.14 1.30
CA HIS A 674 40.51 -7.19 2.72
C HIS A 674 41.97 -6.72 2.85
N GLU A 675 42.20 -5.59 3.47
CA GLU A 675 43.51 -5.32 4.07
C GLU A 675 43.75 -6.50 5.04
N GLU A 676 44.63 -7.41 4.64
CA GLU A 676 45.15 -8.44 5.48
C GLU A 676 45.77 -7.73 6.67
N THR A 677 45.11 -7.78 7.80
CA THR A 677 45.69 -7.44 9.10
C THR A 677 46.86 -8.39 9.32
N PRO A 678 48.10 -7.90 9.55
CA PRO A 678 49.22 -8.77 9.77
C PRO A 678 48.97 -9.65 10.99
N PRO A 679 49.42 -10.92 10.99
CA PRO A 679 49.20 -11.85 12.07
C PRO A 679 50.24 -11.64 13.16
N ASP A 680 50.16 -10.53 13.93
CA ASP A 680 50.92 -10.40 15.14
C ASP A 680 50.34 -9.30 16.04
N ALA A 681 49.49 -9.70 16.96
CA ALA A 681 49.34 -9.14 18.31
C ALA A 681 48.23 -9.91 19.05
N ARG A 682 48.58 -11.02 19.67
CA ARG A 682 47.87 -11.48 20.86
C ARG A 682 48.68 -11.04 22.09
N PRO A 683 48.02 -10.52 23.15
CA PRO A 683 48.45 -10.81 24.50
C PRO A 683 47.72 -12.01 25.08
#